data_51a4cab7f2973a0071709a989ebc9e5e
#
_entry.id   51a4cab7f2973a0071709a989ebc9e5e
#
_cell.length_a   1.000
_cell.length_b   1.000
_cell.length_c   1.000
_cell.angle_alpha   90.00
_cell.angle_beta   90.00
_cell.angle_gamma   90.00
#
_symmetry.space_group_name_H-M   'P 1'
#
loop_
_entity.id
_entity.type
_entity.pdbx_description
1 polymer ?
#
loop_
_entity_poly.entity_id
_entity_poly.type
_entity_poly.pdbx_seq_one_letter_code
_entity_poly.pdbx_strand_id
1 'polypeptide(L)'
;MDRRNLCIKVTRWILQADLWWLIGKQANGCAFMHYGDTTVLCTATASEKPRDGIDFFPLSVEYEEKMYAVGKIPGGFNKREGKASENAILTSRVIDRPMRPLFPKDYRNDVTLNNMVMSVDPECRPELVAMIGAAIATCISDIPFDGPCAMTQVGMIDGEFIINPSQEQWKKGDLNLTVASTREKVIMIEAGANEIPEATMIEAIYKAHEVNQTIIAFIDKIVAEVGKKKHEYTSCAVPAEMFEEMKKIVSPAEMEEAVFTDDKQTREENIRVITDKLTEAFAENEEWLAILGEAVYQYEKKTVRKMILKDHKRPDGRAITQIRPLAAEVDIIPRVHGSAMFTRGQTQICNVCTLAPLSEQQKIDGLDENEVSKRYMHHYNFPSYSVGETKPSRGPGRREIGHGALAERALIPVLPSEDEFPYAIRTVSETFESNGSTSMASTCASCMSLMAAGVPIKKMVAGISCGLVTGETDDDFVLLTDIQGLEDFFGDMDFKVTGTTEGITAIQMDIKIHGLTRPIVEGAIARCRDARLFIMDTCMKPAISASRTEVGKYAPKIISIQIDPDRIGDVVGQRGKTINEIIARTGVKIDITDDGKVSICGTDKEMMDKALEMVKIITTDFEEGQIFKGKVVSIKEFGAFIEFAPGKEGMVHISKIAKERINRVEDVLTLGDVVTVVCLGKDKMGRISFSMKDVAQQ
;
A
#
# COMPACT_ATOMS: atom_id res chain seq x y z
N MET A 1 -34.29 23.71 21.73
CA MET A 1 -32.91 23.25 21.63
C MET A 1 -32.41 23.64 20.25
N ASP A 2 -31.57 24.65 20.17
CA ASP A 2 -31.11 25.17 18.87
C ASP A 2 -30.19 24.18 18.19
N ARG A 3 -30.67 23.58 17.09
CA ARG A 3 -29.87 22.83 16.14
C ARG A 3 -29.16 23.86 15.26
N ARG A 4 -27.87 24.04 15.44
CA ARG A 4 -27.08 24.88 14.53
C ARG A 4 -26.59 24.02 13.39
N ASN A 5 -27.05 24.35 12.21
CA ASN A 5 -26.75 23.67 10.98
C ASN A 5 -26.03 24.70 10.06
N LEU A 6 -24.75 24.49 9.86
CA LEU A 6 -23.93 25.32 9.00
C LEU A 6 -23.56 24.52 7.76
N CYS A 7 -23.71 25.11 6.58
CA CYS A 7 -23.45 24.42 5.32
C CYS A 7 -22.69 25.28 4.33
N ILE A 8 -21.98 24.62 3.44
CA ILE A 8 -21.29 25.20 2.29
C ILE A 8 -21.45 24.29 1.08
N LYS A 9 -21.63 24.88 -0.10
CA LYS A 9 -21.59 24.11 -1.34
C LYS A 9 -20.14 23.90 -1.77
N VAL A 10 -19.72 22.64 -1.83
CA VAL A 10 -18.43 22.23 -2.38
C VAL A 10 -18.72 21.36 -3.58
N THR A 11 -18.38 21.83 -4.77
CA THR A 11 -18.75 21.20 -6.04
C THR A 11 -20.27 21.09 -6.21
N ARG A 12 -20.83 19.92 -6.55
CA ARG A 12 -22.29 19.69 -6.69
C ARG A 12 -23.00 19.38 -5.36
N TRP A 13 -22.27 19.07 -4.30
CA TRP A 13 -22.81 18.65 -3.01
C TRP A 13 -22.68 19.73 -1.94
N ILE A 14 -23.51 19.64 -0.93
CA ILE A 14 -23.49 20.52 0.23
C ILE A 14 -22.79 19.79 1.37
N LEU A 15 -21.64 20.33 1.80
CA LEU A 15 -20.98 19.95 3.04
C LEU A 15 -21.68 20.65 4.20
N GLN A 16 -22.12 19.88 5.19
CA GLN A 16 -22.88 20.36 6.32
C GLN A 16 -22.27 19.90 7.62
N ALA A 17 -22.15 20.79 8.58
CA ALA A 17 -21.78 20.48 9.95
C ALA A 17 -22.98 20.68 10.88
N ASP A 18 -23.46 19.59 11.45
CA ASP A 18 -24.44 19.61 12.52
C ASP A 18 -23.73 19.65 13.86
N LEU A 19 -23.78 20.81 14.52
CA LEU A 19 -23.17 21.02 15.82
C LEU A 19 -24.24 20.73 16.92
N TRP A 20 -24.51 19.45 17.12
CA TRP A 20 -25.51 19.02 18.10
C TRP A 20 -24.94 19.02 19.51
N TRP A 21 -25.54 19.83 20.40
CA TRP A 21 -25.25 19.83 21.84
C TRP A 21 -25.54 18.49 22.52
N LEU A 22 -26.16 17.55 21.82
CA LEU A 22 -26.62 16.27 22.35
C LEU A 22 -25.69 15.09 22.06
N ILE A 23 -24.74 15.24 21.10
CA ILE A 23 -23.86 14.16 20.67
C ILE A 23 -22.45 14.45 21.17
N GLY A 24 -21.77 13.43 21.73
CA GLY A 24 -20.36 13.51 22.10
C GLY A 24 -20.01 14.50 23.20
N LYS A 25 -20.90 14.77 24.15
CA LYS A 25 -20.75 15.79 25.20
C LYS A 25 -19.51 15.65 26.09
N GLN A 26 -18.91 14.48 26.16
CA GLN A 26 -17.71 14.22 26.95
C GLN A 26 -16.43 14.60 26.18
N ALA A 27 -16.51 14.74 24.86
CA ALA A 27 -15.39 15.19 24.04
C ALA A 27 -15.19 16.71 24.17
N ASN A 28 -13.94 17.19 24.03
CA ASN A 28 -13.62 18.61 24.02
C ASN A 28 -14.25 19.34 22.83
N GLY A 29 -14.31 18.66 21.67
CA GLY A 29 -15.00 19.11 20.46
C GLY A 29 -15.66 17.95 19.72
N CYS A 30 -16.79 18.25 19.05
CA CYS A 30 -17.55 17.26 18.29
C CYS A 30 -18.20 17.89 17.08
N ALA A 31 -18.07 17.27 15.91
CA ALA A 31 -18.72 17.66 14.67
C ALA A 31 -19.41 16.45 14.04
N PHE A 32 -20.69 16.59 13.72
CA PHE A 32 -21.46 15.58 13.00
C PHE A 32 -21.61 16.04 11.56
N MET A 33 -20.85 15.44 10.67
CA MET A 33 -20.64 15.92 9.32
C MET A 33 -21.49 15.16 8.31
N HIS A 34 -22.02 15.89 7.34
CA HIS A 34 -22.75 15.34 6.20
C HIS A 34 -22.19 15.86 4.88
N TYR A 35 -22.08 14.99 3.88
CA TYR A 35 -21.75 15.32 2.51
C TYR A 35 -22.50 14.36 1.59
N GLY A 36 -23.57 14.85 0.92
CA GLY A 36 -24.59 13.94 0.39
C GLY A 36 -25.18 13.11 1.51
N ASP A 37 -25.34 11.81 1.29
CA ASP A 37 -25.80 10.85 2.30
C ASP A 37 -24.64 10.28 3.14
N THR A 38 -23.40 10.66 2.86
CA THR A 38 -22.25 10.28 3.71
C THR A 38 -22.30 11.04 5.02
N THR A 39 -22.19 10.31 6.11
CA THR A 39 -22.24 10.84 7.48
C THR A 39 -21.08 10.34 8.31
N VAL A 40 -20.33 11.27 8.94
CA VAL A 40 -19.19 10.95 9.80
C VAL A 40 -19.30 11.71 11.12
N LEU A 41 -19.17 11.01 12.23
CA LEU A 41 -19.03 11.60 13.55
C LEU A 41 -17.56 11.81 13.85
N CYS A 42 -17.15 13.07 14.05
CA CYS A 42 -15.77 13.44 14.36
C CYS A 42 -15.69 14.03 15.76
N THR A 43 -14.78 13.53 16.58
CA THR A 43 -14.56 14.02 17.95
C THR A 43 -13.10 14.33 18.20
N ALA A 44 -12.83 15.33 19.02
CA ALA A 44 -11.51 15.68 19.53
C ALA A 44 -11.54 15.64 21.06
N THR A 45 -10.63 14.91 21.67
CA THR A 45 -10.54 14.75 23.13
C THR A 45 -9.09 14.86 23.56
N ALA A 46 -8.81 15.63 24.61
CA ALA A 46 -7.48 15.76 25.20
C ALA A 46 -7.49 15.37 26.68
N SER A 47 -6.37 14.85 27.16
CA SER A 47 -6.15 14.67 28.59
C SER A 47 -5.97 16.01 29.30
N GLU A 48 -6.30 16.09 30.60
CA GLU A 48 -6.12 17.29 31.42
C GLU A 48 -4.63 17.61 31.66
N LYS A 49 -3.78 16.58 31.70
CA LYS A 49 -2.35 16.67 31.97
C LYS A 49 -1.57 15.72 31.08
N PRO A 50 -0.30 16.03 30.76
CA PRO A 50 0.60 15.07 30.11
C PRO A 50 0.88 13.88 31.04
N ARG A 51 1.23 12.73 30.44
CA ARG A 51 1.73 11.56 31.19
C ARG A 51 3.14 11.82 31.68
N ASP A 52 3.48 11.26 32.84
CA ASP A 52 4.83 11.38 33.39
C ASP A 52 5.88 10.77 32.44
N GLY A 53 6.98 11.48 32.24
CA GLY A 53 8.11 11.01 31.43
C GLY A 53 7.89 10.97 29.93
N ILE A 54 6.84 11.63 29.40
CA ILE A 54 6.61 11.68 27.96
C ILE A 54 7.45 12.77 27.30
N ASP A 55 8.19 12.39 26.26
CA ASP A 55 9.11 13.23 25.50
C ASP A 55 8.60 13.64 24.10
N PHE A 56 7.43 13.13 23.70
CA PHE A 56 6.81 13.41 22.39
C PHE A 56 5.34 13.84 22.54
N PHE A 57 4.77 14.43 21.49
CA PHE A 57 3.33 14.73 21.43
C PHE A 57 2.50 13.51 21.06
N PRO A 58 1.68 12.97 21.99
CA PRO A 58 0.90 11.74 21.78
C PRO A 58 -0.43 12.03 21.11
N LEU A 59 -0.42 12.24 19.80
CA LEU A 59 -1.62 12.35 18.97
C LEU A 59 -2.01 10.96 18.43
N SER A 60 -3.23 10.54 18.72
CA SER A 60 -3.87 9.36 18.13
C SER A 60 -5.01 9.80 17.21
N VAL A 61 -4.96 9.39 15.96
CA VAL A 61 -6.05 9.58 15.00
C VAL A 61 -6.63 8.21 14.64
N GLU A 62 -7.92 8.06 14.88
CA GLU A 62 -8.68 6.86 14.55
C GLU A 62 -9.70 7.18 13.45
N TYR A 63 -9.76 6.29 12.47
CA TYR A 63 -10.81 6.28 11.44
C TYR A 63 -11.49 4.93 11.52
N GLU A 64 -12.77 4.94 11.87
CA GLU A 64 -13.53 3.72 12.14
C GLU A 64 -14.51 3.45 11.01
N GLU A 65 -14.27 2.38 10.28
CA GLU A 65 -15.17 1.85 9.26
C GLU A 65 -16.22 0.95 9.92
N LYS A 66 -17.48 1.38 9.88
CA LYS A 66 -18.60 0.59 10.39
C LYS A 66 -19.34 -0.04 9.22
N MET A 67 -19.41 -1.36 9.16
CA MET A 67 -20.04 -2.09 8.05
C MET A 67 -21.52 -1.77 7.88
N TYR A 68 -22.21 -1.36 8.95
CA TYR A 68 -23.58 -0.89 8.85
C TYR A 68 -23.72 0.40 8.02
N ALA A 69 -22.64 1.17 7.83
CA ALA A 69 -22.63 2.39 7.00
C ALA A 69 -22.97 2.11 5.53
N VAL A 70 -22.78 0.86 5.09
CA VAL A 70 -23.14 0.35 3.75
C VAL A 70 -24.13 -0.82 3.83
N GLY A 71 -24.84 -0.95 4.97
CA GLY A 71 -25.87 -1.98 5.15
C GLY A 71 -25.34 -3.42 5.26
N LYS A 72 -24.05 -3.62 5.55
CA LYS A 72 -23.39 -4.93 5.64
C LYS A 72 -23.23 -5.40 7.08
N ILE A 73 -23.23 -6.73 7.25
CA ILE A 73 -22.72 -7.39 8.46
C ILE A 73 -21.29 -7.81 8.19
N PRO A 74 -20.33 -7.55 9.12
CA PRO A 74 -18.93 -7.93 8.92
C PRO A 74 -18.75 -9.40 8.50
N GLY A 75 -17.91 -9.65 7.49
CA GLY A 75 -17.69 -10.97 6.90
C GLY A 75 -17.00 -11.98 7.84
N GLY A 76 -16.24 -11.51 8.83
CA GLY A 76 -15.50 -12.34 9.78
C GLY A 76 -16.39 -13.26 10.62
N PHE A 77 -15.79 -14.29 11.23
CA PHE A 77 -16.51 -15.31 12.02
C PHE A 77 -17.36 -14.71 13.14
N ASN A 78 -16.84 -13.73 13.87
CA ASN A 78 -17.53 -13.09 15.00
C ASN A 78 -18.63 -12.09 14.59
N LYS A 79 -18.79 -11.82 13.28
CA LYS A 79 -19.73 -10.84 12.74
C LYS A 79 -19.64 -9.46 13.42
N ARG A 80 -18.42 -9.06 13.75
CA ARG A 80 -18.09 -7.79 14.39
C ARG A 80 -16.82 -7.23 13.73
N GLU A 81 -16.73 -5.91 13.64
CA GLU A 81 -15.51 -5.22 13.23
C GLU A 81 -14.36 -5.59 14.19
N GLY A 82 -13.21 -5.94 13.59
CA GLY A 82 -12.01 -6.32 14.33
C GLY A 82 -10.97 -5.20 14.39
N LYS A 83 -9.74 -5.52 14.00
CA LYS A 83 -8.67 -4.51 13.83
C LYS A 83 -9.02 -3.58 12.67
N ALA A 84 -8.51 -2.34 12.75
CA ALA A 84 -8.64 -1.39 11.66
C ALA A 84 -8.12 -1.99 10.33
N SER A 85 -8.88 -1.78 9.25
CA SER A 85 -8.50 -2.20 7.91
C SER A 85 -7.25 -1.43 7.44
N GLU A 86 -6.62 -1.88 6.36
CA GLU A 86 -5.53 -1.16 5.72
C GLU A 86 -5.98 0.26 5.32
N ASN A 87 -7.17 0.39 4.70
CA ASN A 87 -7.75 1.67 4.32
C ASN A 87 -7.99 2.58 5.54
N ALA A 88 -8.52 2.04 6.62
CA ALA A 88 -8.74 2.82 7.85
C ALA A 88 -7.44 3.35 8.45
N ILE A 89 -6.38 2.55 8.42
CA ILE A 89 -5.04 2.97 8.89
C ILE A 89 -4.46 4.04 7.97
N LEU A 90 -4.57 3.89 6.67
CA LEU A 90 -4.08 4.88 5.70
C LEU A 90 -4.83 6.19 5.81
N THR A 91 -6.16 6.16 5.94
CA THR A 91 -6.99 7.35 6.14
C THR A 91 -6.66 8.05 7.46
N SER A 92 -6.48 7.30 8.56
CA SER A 92 -6.01 7.87 9.83
C SER A 92 -4.69 8.63 9.67
N ARG A 93 -3.75 8.10 8.88
CA ARG A 93 -2.45 8.75 8.59
C ARG A 93 -2.61 9.99 7.71
N VAL A 94 -3.53 9.97 6.75
CA VAL A 94 -3.84 11.15 5.91
C VAL A 94 -4.43 12.29 6.75
N ILE A 95 -5.19 11.97 7.81
CA ILE A 95 -5.73 12.96 8.76
C ILE A 95 -4.65 13.44 9.74
N ASP A 96 -3.84 12.54 10.29
CA ASP A 96 -2.79 12.86 11.28
C ASP A 96 -1.74 13.84 10.72
N ARG A 97 -1.23 13.58 9.50
CA ARG A 97 -0.11 14.33 8.92
C ARG A 97 -0.34 15.84 8.81
N PRO A 98 -1.47 16.35 8.30
CA PRO A 98 -1.71 17.79 8.26
C PRO A 98 -2.15 18.39 9.60
N MET A 99 -2.69 17.58 10.51
CA MET A 99 -3.15 18.07 11.82
C MET A 99 -1.99 18.23 12.81
N ARG A 100 -1.09 17.26 12.85
CA ARG A 100 0.02 17.19 13.83
C ARG A 100 0.90 18.43 13.87
N PRO A 101 1.35 19.03 12.76
CA PRO A 101 2.20 20.22 12.77
C PRO A 101 1.52 21.49 13.30
N LEU A 102 0.19 21.49 13.41
CA LEU A 102 -0.61 22.63 13.88
C LEU A 102 -0.85 22.62 15.39
N PHE A 103 -0.39 21.60 16.12
CA PHE A 103 -0.34 21.65 17.57
C PHE A 103 0.94 22.34 18.03
N PRO A 104 0.93 23.01 19.22
CA PRO A 104 2.13 23.62 19.76
C PRO A 104 3.24 22.57 19.96
N LYS A 105 4.49 22.92 19.62
CA LYS A 105 5.63 21.98 19.65
C LYS A 105 5.98 21.49 21.07
N ASP A 106 5.61 22.26 22.07
CA ASP A 106 5.84 22.00 23.51
C ASP A 106 4.60 21.43 24.22
N TYR A 107 3.54 21.12 23.48
CA TYR A 107 2.33 20.48 24.01
C TYR A 107 2.52 18.96 24.13
N ARG A 108 2.21 18.37 25.30
CA ARG A 108 2.44 16.95 25.59
C ARG A 108 1.23 16.21 26.14
N ASN A 109 0.05 16.86 26.25
CA ASN A 109 -1.17 16.16 26.63
C ASN A 109 -1.55 15.14 25.55
N ASP A 110 -2.13 14.02 25.96
CA ASP A 110 -2.70 13.06 25.00
C ASP A 110 -3.85 13.69 24.24
N VAL A 111 -3.86 13.54 22.91
CA VAL A 111 -4.98 13.95 22.05
C VAL A 111 -5.45 12.77 21.23
N THR A 112 -6.77 12.54 21.22
CA THR A 112 -7.39 11.54 20.37
C THR A 112 -8.42 12.19 19.47
N LEU A 113 -8.25 12.02 18.15
CA LEU A 113 -9.23 12.36 17.13
C LEU A 113 -9.89 11.07 16.67
N ASN A 114 -11.19 10.92 16.94
CA ASN A 114 -11.95 9.74 16.50
C ASN A 114 -12.93 10.16 15.41
N ASN A 115 -12.89 9.46 14.26
CA ASN A 115 -13.71 9.73 13.09
C ASN A 115 -14.45 8.44 12.73
N MET A 116 -15.73 8.37 13.08
CA MET A 116 -16.57 7.19 12.88
C MET A 116 -17.47 7.37 11.67
N VAL A 117 -17.31 6.53 10.66
CA VAL A 117 -18.16 6.52 9.46
C VAL A 117 -19.47 5.82 9.76
N MET A 118 -20.60 6.52 9.62
CA MET A 118 -21.92 6.04 9.98
C MET A 118 -22.85 5.80 8.78
N SER A 119 -22.57 6.44 7.64
CA SER A 119 -23.27 6.24 6.38
C SER A 119 -22.32 6.60 5.22
N VAL A 120 -22.40 5.90 4.10
CA VAL A 120 -21.57 6.14 2.90
C VAL A 120 -22.47 6.30 1.68
N ASP A 121 -22.27 7.44 1.00
CA ASP A 121 -22.73 7.70 -0.35
C ASP A 121 -21.53 7.51 -1.31
N PRO A 122 -21.61 6.61 -2.30
CA PRO A 122 -20.52 6.39 -3.25
C PRO A 122 -20.09 7.65 -4.04
N GLU A 123 -20.95 8.65 -4.13
CA GLU A 123 -20.67 9.94 -4.76
C GLU A 123 -19.90 10.91 -3.82
N CYS A 124 -19.86 10.63 -2.51
CA CYS A 124 -19.33 11.51 -1.47
C CYS A 124 -18.41 10.73 -0.54
N ARG A 125 -17.12 10.66 -0.84
CA ARG A 125 -16.14 9.83 -0.14
C ARG A 125 -15.99 10.22 1.34
N PRO A 126 -16.08 9.26 2.27
CA PRO A 126 -16.07 9.53 3.70
C PRO A 126 -14.73 10.03 4.25
N GLU A 127 -13.60 9.71 3.60
CA GLU A 127 -12.27 10.16 4.02
C GLU A 127 -12.14 11.67 4.02
N LEU A 128 -12.70 12.33 2.97
CA LEU A 128 -12.74 13.79 2.86
C LEU A 128 -13.54 14.40 4.01
N VAL A 129 -14.72 13.81 4.29
CA VAL A 129 -15.62 14.28 5.34
C VAL A 129 -14.98 14.13 6.72
N ALA A 130 -14.30 13.01 6.97
CA ALA A 130 -13.60 12.73 8.21
C ALA A 130 -12.47 13.74 8.47
N MET A 131 -11.68 14.08 7.45
CA MET A 131 -10.60 15.06 7.59
C MET A 131 -11.13 16.44 7.94
N ILE A 132 -12.13 16.93 7.21
CA ILE A 132 -12.72 18.25 7.46
C ILE A 132 -13.41 18.27 8.83
N GLY A 133 -14.13 17.20 9.18
CA GLY A 133 -14.78 17.05 10.48
C GLY A 133 -13.80 17.00 11.65
N ALA A 134 -12.64 16.31 11.51
CA ALA A 134 -11.59 16.30 12.50
C ALA A 134 -11.02 17.72 12.73
N ALA A 135 -10.77 18.46 11.65
CA ALA A 135 -10.31 19.85 11.73
C ALA A 135 -11.34 20.73 12.44
N ILE A 136 -12.64 20.64 12.09
CA ILE A 136 -13.71 21.38 12.76
C ILE A 136 -13.77 21.01 14.25
N ALA A 137 -13.82 19.70 14.59
CA ALA A 137 -13.92 19.25 15.98
C ALA A 137 -12.77 19.78 16.84
N THR A 138 -11.55 19.80 16.29
CA THR A 138 -10.37 20.33 16.98
C THR A 138 -10.40 21.85 17.09
N CYS A 139 -10.77 22.56 16.02
CA CYS A 139 -10.84 24.02 16.02
C CYS A 139 -11.88 24.59 16.99
N ILE A 140 -13.08 23.97 17.09
CA ILE A 140 -14.12 24.41 18.02
C ILE A 140 -13.90 23.98 19.47
N SER A 141 -12.97 23.01 19.72
CA SER A 141 -12.63 22.55 21.06
C SER A 141 -11.80 23.58 21.81
N ASP A 142 -11.58 23.35 23.09
CA ASP A 142 -10.64 24.10 23.92
C ASP A 142 -9.18 23.59 23.81
N ILE A 143 -8.90 22.59 22.97
CA ILE A 143 -7.55 22.04 22.76
C ILE A 143 -6.70 23.08 21.99
N PRO A 144 -5.45 23.37 22.42
CA PRO A 144 -4.53 24.26 21.70
C PRO A 144 -4.25 23.71 20.30
N PHE A 145 -4.61 24.49 19.27
CA PHE A 145 -4.48 24.11 17.87
C PHE A 145 -4.44 25.35 16.97
N ASP A 146 -3.42 25.44 16.12
CA ASP A 146 -3.16 26.60 15.24
C ASP A 146 -3.71 26.34 13.81
N GLY A 147 -4.94 25.87 13.76
CA GLY A 147 -5.69 25.68 12.51
C GLY A 147 -6.55 26.89 12.15
N PRO A 148 -7.45 26.73 11.18
CA PRO A 148 -7.88 25.48 10.55
C PRO A 148 -6.95 24.97 9.44
N CYS A 149 -7.13 23.70 9.12
CA CYS A 149 -6.69 23.12 7.86
C CYS A 149 -7.89 22.48 7.15
N ALA A 150 -7.81 22.40 5.82
CA ALA A 150 -8.81 21.77 4.99
C ALA A 150 -8.17 20.81 4.00
N MET A 151 -8.93 19.84 3.51
CA MET A 151 -8.48 18.85 2.55
C MET A 151 -9.40 18.79 1.35
N THR A 152 -8.81 18.67 0.15
CA THR A 152 -9.51 18.46 -1.11
C THR A 152 -8.87 17.30 -1.85
N GLN A 153 -9.69 16.50 -2.52
CA GLN A 153 -9.27 15.45 -3.43
C GLN A 153 -9.39 15.92 -4.88
N VAL A 154 -8.41 15.57 -5.71
CA VAL A 154 -8.39 15.87 -7.14
C VAL A 154 -8.16 14.58 -7.92
N GLY A 155 -9.11 14.25 -8.78
CA GLY A 155 -8.98 13.24 -9.82
C GLY A 155 -8.62 13.87 -11.16
N MET A 156 -8.20 13.03 -12.12
CA MET A 156 -8.06 13.44 -13.52
C MET A 156 -8.61 12.36 -14.44
N ILE A 157 -9.51 12.72 -15.32
CA ILE A 157 -10.09 11.84 -16.36
C ILE A 157 -10.02 12.58 -17.67
N ASP A 158 -9.50 11.96 -18.72
CA ASP A 158 -9.35 12.53 -20.07
C ASP A 158 -8.62 13.91 -20.07
N GLY A 159 -7.66 14.07 -19.15
CA GLY A 159 -6.87 15.30 -18.99
C GLY A 159 -7.56 16.42 -18.20
N GLU A 160 -8.81 16.24 -17.76
CA GLU A 160 -9.57 17.24 -17.00
C GLU A 160 -9.55 16.96 -15.51
N PHE A 161 -9.31 18.00 -14.68
CA PHE A 161 -9.32 17.87 -13.22
C PHE A 161 -10.74 17.79 -12.67
N ILE A 162 -10.99 16.82 -11.82
CA ILE A 162 -12.24 16.60 -11.09
C ILE A 162 -12.01 16.83 -9.61
N ILE A 163 -12.69 17.83 -9.05
CA ILE A 163 -12.62 18.14 -7.63
C ILE A 163 -13.57 17.23 -6.84
N ASN A 164 -13.04 16.59 -5.81
CA ASN A 164 -13.76 15.62 -4.96
C ASN A 164 -14.49 14.58 -5.80
N PRO A 165 -13.73 13.77 -6.55
CA PRO A 165 -14.28 12.74 -7.42
C PRO A 165 -15.10 11.71 -6.63
N SER A 166 -16.14 11.16 -7.27
CA SER A 166 -16.85 9.99 -6.74
C SER A 166 -15.93 8.79 -6.65
N GLN A 167 -16.37 7.73 -5.96
CA GLN A 167 -15.62 6.50 -5.82
C GLN A 167 -15.30 5.85 -7.19
N GLU A 168 -16.24 5.88 -8.13
CA GLU A 168 -16.05 5.39 -9.49
C GLU A 168 -15.03 6.24 -10.27
N GLN A 169 -15.15 7.57 -10.19
CA GLN A 169 -14.22 8.50 -10.85
C GLN A 169 -12.80 8.38 -10.29
N TRP A 170 -12.67 8.16 -8.97
CA TRP A 170 -11.38 7.94 -8.31
C TRP A 170 -10.69 6.68 -8.83
N LYS A 171 -11.42 5.59 -9.06
CA LYS A 171 -10.88 4.33 -9.59
C LYS A 171 -10.47 4.41 -11.06
N LYS A 172 -11.24 5.17 -11.87
CA LYS A 172 -11.00 5.31 -13.31
C LYS A 172 -9.98 6.38 -13.66
N GLY A 173 -9.70 7.31 -12.73
CA GLY A 173 -8.84 8.45 -12.98
C GLY A 173 -7.37 8.11 -13.12
N ASP A 174 -6.66 8.91 -13.92
CA ASP A 174 -5.19 8.84 -14.03
C ASP A 174 -4.47 9.50 -12.86
N LEU A 175 -5.19 10.26 -12.04
CA LEU A 175 -4.68 10.95 -10.86
C LEU A 175 -5.61 10.73 -9.67
N ASN A 176 -5.01 10.36 -8.55
CA ASN A 176 -5.62 10.25 -7.24
C ASN A 176 -4.82 11.10 -6.25
N LEU A 177 -5.11 12.39 -6.22
CA LEU A 177 -4.38 13.38 -5.42
C LEU A 177 -5.21 13.84 -4.23
N THR A 178 -4.61 13.87 -3.05
CA THR A 178 -5.17 14.45 -1.84
C THR A 178 -4.23 15.55 -1.34
N VAL A 179 -4.75 16.76 -1.17
CA VAL A 179 -4.00 17.91 -0.69
C VAL A 179 -4.68 18.53 0.51
N ALA A 180 -3.92 18.69 1.60
CA ALA A 180 -4.36 19.52 2.72
C ALA A 180 -3.60 20.85 2.73
N SER A 181 -4.30 21.90 3.16
CA SER A 181 -3.77 23.28 3.20
C SER A 181 -4.17 24.00 4.47
N THR A 182 -3.33 24.93 4.89
CA THR A 182 -3.69 26.05 5.76
C THR A 182 -4.17 27.23 4.90
N ARG A 183 -4.39 28.41 5.49
CA ARG A 183 -4.82 29.62 4.74
C ARG A 183 -3.84 30.01 3.64
N GLU A 184 -2.56 29.82 3.86
CA GLU A 184 -1.52 30.34 2.96
C GLU A 184 -0.72 29.25 2.25
N LYS A 185 -0.60 28.06 2.87
CA LYS A 185 0.41 27.06 2.49
C LYS A 185 -0.19 25.66 2.34
N VAL A 186 0.44 24.86 1.51
CA VAL A 186 0.15 23.42 1.40
C VAL A 186 0.84 22.69 2.54
N ILE A 187 0.08 21.86 3.29
CA ILE A 187 0.55 21.20 4.52
C ILE A 187 0.66 19.68 4.37
N MET A 188 0.01 19.08 3.39
CA MET A 188 0.11 17.66 3.08
C MET A 188 -0.22 17.40 1.61
N ILE A 189 0.56 16.50 1.00
CA ILE A 189 0.33 15.98 -0.35
C ILE A 189 0.43 14.45 -0.29
N GLU A 190 -0.56 13.78 -0.86
CA GLU A 190 -0.51 12.34 -1.12
C GLU A 190 -1.12 12.04 -2.48
N ALA A 191 -0.38 11.36 -3.36
CA ALA A 191 -0.84 11.06 -4.69
C ALA A 191 -0.52 9.62 -5.12
N GLY A 192 -1.42 9.06 -5.92
CA GLY A 192 -1.18 7.97 -6.84
C GLY A 192 -1.49 8.46 -8.25
N ALA A 193 -0.68 8.12 -9.24
CA ALA A 193 -0.81 8.69 -10.58
C ALA A 193 -0.33 7.74 -11.68
N ASN A 194 -0.96 7.78 -12.82
CA ASN A 194 -0.57 7.03 -14.02
C ASN A 194 0.43 7.86 -14.84
N GLU A 195 1.68 7.95 -14.33
CA GLU A 195 2.78 8.65 -15.01
C GLU A 195 2.46 10.13 -15.34
N ILE A 196 1.86 10.84 -14.39
CA ILE A 196 1.47 12.27 -14.59
C ILE A 196 2.72 13.14 -14.63
N PRO A 197 2.86 14.03 -15.66
CA PRO A 197 3.96 14.98 -15.75
C PRO A 197 4.03 15.91 -14.53
N GLU A 198 5.24 16.30 -14.12
CA GLU A 198 5.50 17.13 -12.96
C GLU A 198 4.71 18.46 -12.97
N ALA A 199 4.65 19.11 -14.12
CA ALA A 199 3.93 20.38 -14.27
C ALA A 199 2.40 20.21 -14.00
N THR A 200 1.81 19.17 -14.56
CA THR A 200 0.38 18.85 -14.35
C THR A 200 0.10 18.51 -12.89
N MET A 201 1.01 17.77 -12.23
CA MET A 201 0.91 17.46 -10.80
C MET A 201 0.92 18.74 -9.96
N ILE A 202 1.82 19.68 -10.25
CA ILE A 202 1.88 20.98 -9.57
C ILE A 202 0.59 21.78 -9.75
N GLU A 203 0.04 21.84 -10.96
CA GLU A 203 -1.24 22.48 -11.21
C GLU A 203 -2.38 21.86 -10.40
N ALA A 204 -2.46 20.53 -10.35
CA ALA A 204 -3.45 19.81 -9.55
C ALA A 204 -3.35 20.14 -8.05
N ILE A 205 -2.12 20.20 -7.51
CA ILE A 205 -1.86 20.55 -6.11
C ILE A 205 -2.41 21.95 -5.79
N TYR A 206 -2.10 22.94 -6.62
CA TYR A 206 -2.55 24.31 -6.36
C TYR A 206 -4.03 24.53 -6.68
N LYS A 207 -4.60 23.73 -7.57
CA LYS A 207 -6.07 23.69 -7.77
C LYS A 207 -6.79 23.20 -6.51
N ALA A 208 -6.26 22.16 -5.86
CA ALA A 208 -6.78 21.70 -4.58
C ALA A 208 -6.62 22.77 -3.47
N HIS A 209 -5.45 23.44 -3.43
CA HIS A 209 -5.20 24.53 -2.48
C HIS A 209 -6.22 25.67 -2.60
N GLU A 210 -6.58 26.09 -3.81
CA GLU A 210 -7.63 27.10 -4.05
C GLU A 210 -8.99 26.66 -3.48
N VAL A 211 -9.40 25.41 -3.69
CA VAL A 211 -10.65 24.87 -3.15
C VAL A 211 -10.61 24.81 -1.63
N ASN A 212 -9.48 24.43 -1.06
CA ASN A 212 -9.28 24.39 0.39
C ASN A 212 -9.54 25.76 1.05
N GLN A 213 -9.24 26.88 0.39
CA GLN A 213 -9.52 28.22 0.95
C GLN A 213 -11.02 28.45 1.18
N THR A 214 -11.87 27.91 0.33
CA THR A 214 -13.33 27.97 0.50
C THR A 214 -13.78 27.16 1.72
N ILE A 215 -13.20 25.99 1.94
CA ILE A 215 -13.52 25.13 3.10
C ILE A 215 -12.98 25.76 4.38
N ILE A 216 -11.78 26.33 4.36
CA ILE A 216 -11.18 27.05 5.50
C ILE A 216 -12.06 28.21 5.95
N ALA A 217 -12.54 29.04 5.00
CA ALA A 217 -13.45 30.13 5.30
C ALA A 217 -14.78 29.66 5.92
N PHE A 218 -15.24 28.46 5.57
CA PHE A 218 -16.40 27.82 6.19
C PHE A 218 -16.08 27.39 7.64
N ILE A 219 -14.93 26.76 7.89
CA ILE A 219 -14.50 26.38 9.22
C ILE A 219 -14.37 27.62 10.13
N ASP A 220 -13.80 28.72 9.61
CA ASP A 220 -13.67 29.97 10.36
C ASP A 220 -15.02 30.53 10.82
N LYS A 221 -16.06 30.45 9.99
CA LYS A 221 -17.42 30.85 10.39
C LYS A 221 -17.95 29.97 11.54
N ILE A 222 -17.72 28.66 11.45
CA ILE A 222 -18.12 27.72 12.52
C ILE A 222 -17.40 28.07 13.84
N VAL A 223 -16.08 28.28 13.78
CA VAL A 223 -15.26 28.62 14.95
C VAL A 223 -15.71 29.97 15.58
N ALA A 224 -16.02 30.95 14.75
CA ALA A 224 -16.53 32.24 15.24
C ALA A 224 -17.87 32.13 15.99
N GLU A 225 -18.74 31.17 15.61
CA GLU A 225 -20.03 30.99 16.26
C GLU A 225 -20.00 30.13 17.51
N VAL A 226 -19.18 29.06 17.53
CA VAL A 226 -19.24 28.02 18.59
C VAL A 226 -17.88 27.64 19.17
N GLY A 227 -16.80 28.25 18.72
CA GLY A 227 -15.46 27.96 19.19
C GLY A 227 -15.30 28.25 20.68
N LYS A 228 -14.56 27.38 21.38
CA LYS A 228 -14.20 27.56 22.79
C LYS A 228 -12.86 28.28 22.92
N LYS A 229 -12.66 28.97 24.06
CA LYS A 229 -11.34 29.47 24.41
C LYS A 229 -10.40 28.28 24.62
N LYS A 230 -9.19 28.36 24.06
CA LYS A 230 -8.16 27.32 24.22
C LYS A 230 -7.69 27.26 25.67
N HIS A 231 -7.55 26.04 26.20
CA HIS A 231 -7.05 25.84 27.57
C HIS A 231 -5.56 26.14 27.68
N GLU A 232 -5.14 26.53 28.87
CA GLU A 232 -3.73 26.69 29.22
C GLU A 232 -3.12 25.33 29.48
N TYR A 233 -1.85 25.14 29.15
CA TYR A 233 -1.14 23.89 29.35
C TYR A 233 0.27 24.14 29.90
N THR A 234 0.87 23.12 30.50
CA THR A 234 2.24 23.16 30.94
C THR A 234 3.18 22.99 29.73
N SER A 235 3.95 24.04 29.44
CA SER A 235 4.98 24.01 28.39
C SER A 235 6.13 23.08 28.80
N CYS A 236 6.56 22.23 27.88
CA CYS A 236 7.76 21.38 28.02
C CYS A 236 8.96 21.96 27.24
N ALA A 237 8.95 23.25 26.95
CA ALA A 237 10.06 23.92 26.28
C ALA A 237 11.30 24.00 27.19
N VAL A 238 12.48 23.80 26.59
CA VAL A 238 13.77 23.91 27.31
C VAL A 238 14.02 25.37 27.70
N PRO A 239 14.30 25.67 28.98
CA PRO A 239 14.60 27.03 29.44
C PRO A 239 15.78 27.64 28.71
N ALA A 240 15.68 28.93 28.35
CA ALA A 240 16.76 29.62 27.64
C ALA A 240 18.06 29.68 28.48
N GLU A 241 17.94 29.79 29.80
CA GLU A 241 19.08 29.77 30.72
C GLU A 241 19.85 28.44 30.64
N MET A 242 19.16 27.31 30.62
CA MET A 242 19.78 26.02 30.47
C MET A 242 20.57 25.92 29.15
N PHE A 243 20.03 26.47 28.09
CA PHE A 243 20.69 26.49 26.76
C PHE A 243 22.01 27.30 26.79
N GLU A 244 22.02 28.44 27.48
CA GLU A 244 23.22 29.27 27.57
C GLU A 244 24.29 28.61 28.46
N GLU A 245 23.90 27.92 29.51
CA GLU A 245 24.85 27.15 30.35
C GLU A 245 25.41 25.94 29.56
N MET A 246 24.56 25.21 28.82
CA MET A 246 25.03 24.13 27.95
C MET A 246 26.13 24.59 26.99
N LYS A 247 25.97 25.76 26.36
CA LYS A 247 26.96 26.32 25.40
C LYS A 247 28.28 26.68 26.04
N LYS A 248 28.31 26.98 27.35
CA LYS A 248 29.56 27.22 28.09
C LYS A 248 30.32 25.93 28.35
N ILE A 249 29.60 24.81 28.57
CA ILE A 249 30.17 23.51 28.88
C ILE A 249 30.56 22.77 27.58
N VAL A 250 29.67 22.78 26.57
CA VAL A 250 29.86 22.19 25.24
C VAL A 250 29.75 23.31 24.20
N SER A 251 30.90 23.71 23.65
CA SER A 251 30.92 24.77 22.64
C SER A 251 30.19 24.38 21.36
N PRO A 252 29.66 25.34 20.57
CA PRO A 252 29.07 25.05 19.28
C PRO A 252 29.98 24.30 18.29
N ALA A 253 31.31 24.51 18.38
CA ALA A 253 32.29 23.82 17.56
C ALA A 253 32.41 22.32 17.96
N GLU A 254 32.43 22.05 19.27
CA GLU A 254 32.45 20.69 19.82
C GLU A 254 31.19 19.91 19.43
N MET A 255 30.01 20.54 19.49
CA MET A 255 28.76 19.94 19.05
C MET A 255 28.77 19.68 17.52
N GLU A 256 29.29 20.63 16.72
CA GLU A 256 29.42 20.45 15.28
C GLU A 256 30.36 19.30 14.92
N GLU A 257 31.50 19.17 15.61
CA GLU A 257 32.43 18.04 15.42
C GLU A 257 31.77 16.69 15.76
N ALA A 258 30.97 16.64 16.83
CA ALA A 258 30.29 15.43 17.26
C ALA A 258 29.25 14.94 16.27
N VAL A 259 28.52 15.84 15.59
CA VAL A 259 27.49 15.46 14.59
C VAL A 259 28.06 15.25 13.19
N PHE A 260 29.25 15.74 12.89
CA PHE A 260 29.87 15.68 11.56
C PHE A 260 30.57 14.35 11.31
N THR A 261 29.79 13.35 10.93
CA THR A 261 30.27 12.02 10.53
C THR A 261 29.23 11.34 9.64
N ASP A 262 29.66 10.52 8.69
CA ASP A 262 28.82 9.69 7.83
C ASP A 262 28.32 8.40 8.53
N ASP A 263 29.00 7.99 9.62
CA ASP A 263 28.63 6.82 10.39
C ASP A 263 27.67 7.15 11.54
N LYS A 264 26.49 6.50 11.52
CA LYS A 264 25.43 6.70 12.50
C LYS A 264 25.87 6.30 13.93
N GLN A 265 26.56 5.15 14.08
CA GLN A 265 26.95 4.64 15.39
C GLN A 265 27.99 5.54 16.05
N THR A 266 28.99 5.96 15.28
CA THR A 266 30.01 6.92 15.73
C THR A 266 29.36 8.23 16.20
N ARG A 267 28.37 8.73 15.47
CA ARG A 267 27.65 9.95 15.88
C ARG A 267 26.90 9.76 17.21
N GLU A 268 26.15 8.66 17.35
CA GLU A 268 25.42 8.36 18.59
C GLU A 268 26.36 8.24 19.79
N GLU A 269 27.56 7.68 19.61
CA GLU A 269 28.61 7.61 20.64
C GLU A 269 29.13 9.00 21.00
N ASN A 270 29.44 9.86 20.02
CA ASN A 270 29.89 11.22 20.23
C ASN A 270 28.85 12.06 21.02
N ILE A 271 27.57 11.93 20.66
CA ILE A 271 26.48 12.62 21.38
C ILE A 271 26.31 12.07 22.80
N ARG A 272 26.53 10.76 23.00
CA ARG A 272 26.51 10.16 24.34
C ARG A 272 27.61 10.79 25.24
N VAL A 273 28.83 10.93 24.72
CA VAL A 273 29.93 11.59 25.46
C VAL A 273 29.56 13.02 25.87
N ILE A 274 28.93 13.78 24.95
CA ILE A 274 28.42 15.13 25.23
C ILE A 274 27.34 15.10 26.33
N THR A 275 26.41 14.14 26.23
CA THR A 275 25.32 13.98 27.19
C THR A 275 25.84 13.63 28.57
N ASP A 276 26.83 12.74 28.68
CA ASP A 276 27.47 12.37 29.95
C ASP A 276 28.17 13.57 30.58
N LYS A 277 28.91 14.38 29.80
CA LYS A 277 29.56 15.61 30.24
C LYS A 277 28.58 16.64 30.81
N LEU A 278 27.42 16.80 30.16
CA LEU A 278 26.35 17.70 30.62
C LEU A 278 25.63 17.13 31.84
N THR A 279 25.47 15.82 31.94
CA THR A 279 24.88 15.13 33.11
C THR A 279 25.73 15.37 34.36
N GLU A 280 27.06 15.25 34.24
CA GLU A 280 27.98 15.53 35.33
C GLU A 280 27.92 17.00 35.75
N ALA A 281 27.90 17.93 34.78
CA ALA A 281 27.86 19.36 35.04
C ALA A 281 26.56 19.83 35.71
N PHE A 282 25.44 19.19 35.42
CA PHE A 282 24.14 19.53 36.00
C PHE A 282 23.70 18.60 37.13
N ALA A 283 24.61 17.80 37.70
CA ALA A 283 24.30 16.78 38.71
C ALA A 283 23.55 17.34 39.95
N GLU A 284 23.72 18.61 40.29
CA GLU A 284 23.03 19.27 41.40
C GLU A 284 21.67 19.88 41.04
N ASN A 285 21.27 19.85 39.74
CA ASN A 285 20.03 20.46 39.28
C ASN A 285 19.08 19.38 38.73
N GLU A 286 18.24 18.79 39.59
CA GLU A 286 17.31 17.73 39.26
C GLU A 286 16.29 18.14 38.17
N GLU A 287 15.86 19.43 38.16
CA GLU A 287 14.90 19.93 37.15
C GLU A 287 15.52 19.92 35.75
N TRP A 288 16.80 20.34 35.64
CA TRP A 288 17.49 20.31 34.34
C TRP A 288 17.84 18.88 33.90
N LEU A 289 18.20 18.03 34.84
CA LEU A 289 18.44 16.60 34.51
C LEU A 289 17.21 15.91 33.94
N ALA A 290 16.03 16.23 34.44
CA ALA A 290 14.77 15.64 33.96
C ALA A 290 14.47 15.96 32.47
N ILE A 291 14.98 17.09 31.96
CA ILE A 291 14.76 17.55 30.58
C ILE A 291 16.03 17.56 29.72
N LEU A 292 17.15 17.03 30.27
CA LEU A 292 18.46 17.10 29.61
C LEU A 292 18.44 16.42 28.22
N GLY A 293 17.75 15.29 28.07
CA GLY A 293 17.62 14.60 26.77
C GLY A 293 17.01 15.49 25.69
N GLU A 294 15.93 16.20 26.03
CA GLU A 294 15.29 17.15 25.09
C GLU A 294 16.20 18.35 24.81
N ALA A 295 16.92 18.83 25.82
CA ALA A 295 17.85 19.94 25.67
C ALA A 295 19.04 19.62 24.75
N VAL A 296 19.62 18.43 24.88
CA VAL A 296 20.67 17.92 23.97
C VAL A 296 20.12 17.78 22.55
N TYR A 297 18.94 17.14 22.40
CA TYR A 297 18.26 17.02 21.10
C TYR A 297 18.04 18.38 20.42
N GLN A 298 17.59 19.39 21.15
CA GLN A 298 17.40 20.75 20.62
C GLN A 298 18.73 21.43 20.28
N TYR A 299 19.80 21.18 21.01
CA TYR A 299 21.12 21.71 20.69
C TYR A 299 21.70 21.09 19.44
N GLU A 300 21.64 19.77 19.32
CA GLU A 300 22.03 19.02 18.13
C GLU A 300 21.24 19.53 16.91
N LYS A 301 19.91 19.63 17.03
CA LYS A 301 19.03 20.14 15.98
C LYS A 301 19.42 21.54 15.50
N LYS A 302 19.65 22.47 16.41
CA LYS A 302 20.07 23.84 16.07
C LYS A 302 21.42 23.86 15.37
N THR A 303 22.36 23.01 15.78
CA THR A 303 23.69 22.89 15.20
C THR A 303 23.58 22.34 13.75
N VAL A 304 22.90 21.23 13.54
CA VAL A 304 22.75 20.63 12.21
C VAL A 304 21.99 21.56 11.26
N ARG A 305 20.92 22.21 11.71
CA ARG A 305 20.18 23.18 10.89
C ARG A 305 21.04 24.37 10.48
N LYS A 306 21.88 24.89 11.38
CA LYS A 306 22.86 25.97 11.08
C LYS A 306 23.87 25.50 10.03
N MET A 307 24.45 24.32 10.19
CA MET A 307 25.39 23.73 9.23
C MET A 307 24.78 23.66 7.82
N ILE A 308 23.55 23.18 7.71
CA ILE A 308 22.86 23.03 6.41
C ILE A 308 22.49 24.40 5.82
N LEU A 309 21.85 25.26 6.62
CA LEU A 309 21.24 26.49 6.13
C LEU A 309 22.26 27.59 5.84
N LYS A 310 23.27 27.77 6.73
CA LYS A 310 24.25 28.84 6.64
C LYS A 310 25.56 28.40 5.98
N ASP A 311 26.03 27.22 6.33
CA ASP A 311 27.35 26.74 5.89
C ASP A 311 27.25 25.81 4.67
N HIS A 312 26.02 25.45 4.22
CA HIS A 312 25.72 24.48 3.18
C HIS A 312 26.47 23.15 3.34
N LYS A 313 26.68 22.75 4.60
CA LYS A 313 27.41 21.57 5.02
C LYS A 313 26.45 20.53 5.59
N ARG A 314 26.39 19.37 4.97
CA ARG A 314 25.59 18.24 5.48
C ARG A 314 26.36 17.48 6.55
N PRO A 315 25.68 16.85 7.53
CA PRO A 315 26.35 16.12 8.61
C PRO A 315 27.28 15.00 8.14
N ASP A 316 27.00 14.37 7.00
CA ASP A 316 27.82 13.32 6.39
C ASP A 316 28.80 13.82 5.34
N GLY A 317 28.98 15.11 5.19
CA GLY A 317 29.94 15.73 4.28
C GLY A 317 29.51 15.77 2.81
N ARG A 318 28.34 15.23 2.44
CA ARG A 318 27.82 15.27 1.07
C ARG A 318 27.47 16.70 0.62
N ALA A 319 27.54 16.93 -0.68
CA ALA A 319 26.94 18.12 -1.29
C ALA A 319 25.40 18.07 -1.19
N ILE A 320 24.75 19.23 -1.23
CA ILE A 320 23.29 19.40 -1.07
C ILE A 320 22.45 18.51 -2.04
N THR A 321 22.96 18.28 -3.25
CA THR A 321 22.29 17.47 -4.29
C THR A 321 22.82 16.05 -4.41
N GLN A 322 23.84 15.72 -3.63
CA GLN A 322 24.50 14.41 -3.74
C GLN A 322 23.66 13.28 -3.12
N ILE A 323 23.51 12.21 -3.89
CA ILE A 323 22.89 10.96 -3.47
C ILE A 323 23.95 10.10 -2.77
N ARG A 324 23.57 9.36 -1.72
CA ARG A 324 24.43 8.37 -1.06
C ARG A 324 24.93 7.31 -2.04
N PRO A 325 26.03 6.60 -1.76
CA PRO A 325 26.49 5.49 -2.58
C PRO A 325 25.38 4.47 -2.85
N LEU A 326 25.27 4.05 -4.12
CA LEU A 326 24.22 3.15 -4.60
C LEU A 326 24.79 1.79 -4.97
N ALA A 327 24.07 0.73 -4.61
CA ALA A 327 24.31 -0.62 -5.09
C ALA A 327 22.99 -1.37 -5.28
N ALA A 328 22.94 -2.23 -6.29
CA ALA A 328 21.78 -3.06 -6.56
C ALA A 328 22.20 -4.43 -7.09
N GLU A 329 21.48 -5.47 -6.67
CA GLU A 329 21.70 -6.85 -7.09
C GLU A 329 20.35 -7.58 -7.18
N VAL A 330 20.21 -8.48 -8.15
CA VAL A 330 19.04 -9.34 -8.32
C VAL A 330 19.39 -10.80 -8.07
N ASP A 331 18.37 -11.65 -7.83
CA ASP A 331 18.51 -13.10 -7.61
C ASP A 331 19.31 -13.51 -6.38
N ILE A 332 19.31 -12.69 -5.36
CA ILE A 332 20.05 -12.93 -4.13
C ILE A 332 19.49 -14.08 -3.27
N ILE A 333 18.22 -14.45 -3.46
CA ILE A 333 17.55 -15.54 -2.74
C ILE A 333 17.20 -16.67 -3.73
N PRO A 334 17.75 -17.88 -3.56
CA PRO A 334 17.74 -18.91 -4.61
C PRO A 334 16.39 -19.52 -4.96
N ARG A 335 15.44 -19.63 -4.00
CA ARG A 335 14.20 -20.41 -4.16
C ARG A 335 12.94 -19.58 -4.32
N VAL A 336 13.05 -18.27 -4.32
CA VAL A 336 11.92 -17.34 -4.54
C VAL A 336 11.64 -17.15 -6.04
N HIS A 337 10.54 -16.53 -6.38
CA HIS A 337 10.19 -16.32 -7.79
C HIS A 337 10.96 -15.15 -8.42
N GLY A 338 11.32 -14.14 -7.63
CA GLY A 338 12.21 -13.05 -7.96
C GLY A 338 12.67 -12.37 -6.69
N SER A 339 13.90 -11.85 -6.66
CA SER A 339 14.42 -11.08 -5.54
C SER A 339 15.38 -9.99 -6.01
N ALA A 340 15.46 -8.91 -5.24
CA ALA A 340 16.41 -7.84 -5.45
C ALA A 340 16.84 -7.21 -4.12
N MET A 341 18.10 -6.81 -4.06
CA MET A 341 18.68 -5.96 -3.02
C MET A 341 18.89 -4.57 -3.59
N PHE A 342 18.51 -3.56 -2.84
CA PHE A 342 18.84 -2.17 -3.12
C PHE A 342 19.46 -1.53 -1.90
N THR A 343 20.63 -0.95 -2.09
CA THR A 343 21.42 -0.29 -1.03
C THR A 343 21.66 1.18 -1.40
N ARG A 344 21.44 2.08 -0.46
CA ARG A 344 21.71 3.50 -0.57
C ARG A 344 22.34 4.00 0.73
N GLY A 345 23.69 4.08 0.76
CA GLY A 345 24.45 4.28 1.99
C GLY A 345 24.08 3.23 3.04
N GLN A 346 23.72 3.68 4.22
CA GLN A 346 23.26 2.84 5.36
C GLN A 346 21.74 2.58 5.31
N THR A 347 21.16 2.42 4.13
CA THR A 347 19.78 1.96 3.95
C THR A 347 19.77 0.81 2.97
N GLN A 348 19.37 -0.39 3.44
CA GLN A 348 19.40 -1.62 2.66
C GLN A 348 18.05 -2.34 2.74
N ILE A 349 17.48 -2.63 1.55
CA ILE A 349 16.20 -3.33 1.40
C ILE A 349 16.39 -4.56 0.53
N CYS A 350 15.95 -5.70 1.04
CA CYS A 350 15.74 -6.91 0.26
C CYS A 350 14.26 -7.03 -0.10
N ASN A 351 13.93 -7.09 -1.38
CA ASN A 351 12.56 -7.35 -1.82
C ASN A 351 12.44 -8.73 -2.48
N VAL A 352 11.32 -9.40 -2.17
CA VAL A 352 11.00 -10.73 -2.69
C VAL A 352 9.64 -10.69 -3.38
N CYS A 353 9.60 -11.16 -4.63
CA CYS A 353 8.39 -11.31 -5.41
C CYS A 353 7.90 -12.77 -5.39
N THR A 354 6.60 -12.93 -5.16
CA THR A 354 5.89 -14.21 -5.25
C THR A 354 4.74 -14.09 -6.24
N LEU A 355 4.65 -15.02 -7.16
CA LEU A 355 3.58 -15.13 -8.16
C LEU A 355 2.67 -16.31 -7.79
N ALA A 356 1.37 -16.13 -7.95
CA ALA A 356 0.38 -17.15 -7.64
C ALA A 356 -0.82 -17.06 -8.62
N PRO A 357 -1.69 -18.08 -8.72
CA PRO A 357 -2.95 -17.97 -9.45
C PRO A 357 -3.82 -16.83 -8.92
N LEU A 358 -4.75 -16.35 -9.76
CA LEU A 358 -5.68 -15.25 -9.41
C LEU A 358 -6.58 -15.58 -8.22
N SER A 359 -6.87 -16.86 -7.96
CA SER A 359 -7.59 -17.30 -6.75
C SER A 359 -6.90 -16.94 -5.41
N GLU A 360 -5.60 -16.61 -5.46
CA GLU A 360 -4.82 -16.18 -4.29
C GLU A 360 -4.82 -14.65 -4.08
N GLN A 361 -5.65 -13.91 -4.81
CA GLN A 361 -5.84 -12.47 -4.57
C GLN A 361 -6.31 -12.20 -3.15
N GLN A 362 -5.86 -11.09 -2.57
CA GLN A 362 -6.34 -10.66 -1.27
C GLN A 362 -7.83 -10.31 -1.35
N LYS A 363 -8.64 -10.95 -0.51
CA LYS A 363 -10.06 -10.60 -0.34
C LYS A 363 -10.18 -9.34 0.50
N ILE A 364 -11.01 -8.39 0.05
CA ILE A 364 -11.30 -7.14 0.76
C ILE A 364 -12.75 -7.17 1.23
N ASP A 365 -12.96 -6.88 2.52
CA ASP A 365 -14.27 -6.71 3.14
C ASP A 365 -14.30 -5.30 3.74
N GLY A 366 -14.64 -4.31 2.91
CA GLY A 366 -14.60 -2.88 3.25
C GLY A 366 -15.90 -2.16 2.94
N LEU A 367 -15.86 -0.83 3.09
CA LEU A 367 -17.00 0.06 2.79
C LEU A 367 -17.21 0.25 1.28
N ASP A 368 -16.19 -0.02 0.45
CA ASP A 368 -16.34 -0.02 -1.00
C ASP A 368 -16.88 -1.36 -1.47
N GLU A 369 -18.12 -1.37 -1.97
CA GLU A 369 -18.78 -2.57 -2.46
C GLU A 369 -18.20 -3.12 -3.76
N ASN A 370 -17.52 -2.27 -4.52
CA ASN A 370 -16.91 -2.63 -5.80
C ASN A 370 -15.44 -3.10 -5.65
N GLU A 371 -14.85 -2.94 -4.48
CA GLU A 371 -13.48 -3.38 -4.21
C GLU A 371 -13.50 -4.66 -3.37
N VAL A 372 -13.61 -5.80 -4.04
CA VAL A 372 -13.73 -7.12 -3.39
C VAL A 372 -12.42 -7.90 -3.32
N SER A 373 -11.43 -7.51 -4.11
CA SER A 373 -10.12 -8.15 -4.14
C SER A 373 -9.01 -7.20 -4.58
N LYS A 374 -7.76 -7.53 -4.20
CA LYS A 374 -6.55 -6.84 -4.61
C LYS A 374 -5.57 -7.86 -5.20
N ARG A 375 -5.22 -7.67 -6.48
CA ARG A 375 -4.34 -8.56 -7.25
C ARG A 375 -2.86 -8.35 -6.93
N TYR A 376 -2.44 -7.09 -6.77
CA TYR A 376 -1.07 -6.73 -6.37
C TYR A 376 -1.04 -6.34 -4.91
N MET A 377 -0.14 -6.96 -4.15
CA MET A 377 0.07 -6.72 -2.73
C MET A 377 1.53 -6.36 -2.50
N HIS A 378 1.78 -5.25 -1.83
CA HIS A 378 3.12 -4.87 -1.40
C HIS A 378 3.18 -4.79 0.13
N HIS A 379 3.91 -5.70 0.75
CA HIS A 379 4.14 -5.71 2.19
C HIS A 379 5.53 -5.18 2.53
N TYR A 380 5.62 -4.49 3.66
CA TYR A 380 6.85 -3.86 4.13
C TYR A 380 7.08 -4.21 5.59
N ASN A 381 8.26 -4.73 5.91
CA ASN A 381 8.66 -5.11 7.25
C ASN A 381 9.84 -4.26 7.70
N PHE A 382 9.76 -3.78 8.95
CA PHE A 382 10.78 -2.95 9.59
C PHE A 382 11.19 -3.53 10.94
N PRO A 383 12.03 -4.57 10.97
CA PRO A 383 12.49 -5.19 12.20
C PRO A 383 13.41 -4.26 12.99
N SER A 384 13.37 -4.35 14.30
CA SER A 384 14.11 -3.45 15.20
C SER A 384 15.62 -3.47 15.00
N TYR A 385 16.20 -4.62 14.61
CA TYR A 385 17.63 -4.72 14.32
C TYR A 385 18.09 -3.81 13.18
N SER A 386 17.20 -3.43 12.26
CA SER A 386 17.53 -2.56 11.12
C SER A 386 17.97 -1.15 11.54
N VAL A 387 17.67 -0.74 12.75
CA VAL A 387 18.09 0.52 13.37
C VAL A 387 18.92 0.31 14.63
N GLY A 388 19.33 -0.93 14.94
CA GLY A 388 20.14 -1.26 16.12
C GLY A 388 19.34 -1.35 17.42
N GLU A 389 18.00 -1.40 17.37
CA GLU A 389 17.15 -1.48 18.56
C GLU A 389 16.76 -2.92 18.91
N THR A 390 16.45 -3.13 20.20
CA THR A 390 15.90 -4.40 20.71
C THR A 390 14.42 -4.23 21.06
N LYS A 391 13.54 -4.84 20.28
CA LYS A 391 12.08 -4.83 20.52
C LYS A 391 11.48 -6.21 20.22
N PRO A 392 10.44 -6.63 20.96
CA PRO A 392 9.70 -7.85 20.60
C PRO A 392 9.12 -7.73 19.19
N SER A 393 9.21 -8.83 18.41
CA SER A 393 8.54 -8.90 17.11
C SER A 393 7.02 -8.89 17.32
N ARG A 394 6.37 -7.85 16.82
CA ARG A 394 4.91 -7.71 16.77
C ARG A 394 4.51 -7.58 15.31
N GLY A 395 3.25 -7.75 14.97
CA GLY A 395 2.75 -7.52 13.61
C GLY A 395 3.06 -6.09 13.12
N PRO A 396 2.90 -5.81 11.79
CA PRO A 396 3.21 -4.52 11.22
C PRO A 396 2.42 -3.40 11.89
N GLY A 397 3.11 -2.31 12.24
CA GLY A 397 2.51 -1.10 12.77
C GLY A 397 1.95 -0.20 11.68
N ARG A 398 1.31 0.90 12.07
CA ARG A 398 0.72 1.89 11.13
C ARG A 398 1.76 2.50 10.17
N ARG A 399 3.03 2.62 10.60
CA ARG A 399 4.12 3.16 9.77
C ARG A 399 4.49 2.17 8.66
N GLU A 400 4.64 0.89 8.99
CA GLU A 400 4.96 -0.16 8.03
C GLU A 400 3.85 -0.30 6.97
N ILE A 401 2.59 -0.27 7.39
CA ILE A 401 1.45 -0.30 6.47
C ILE A 401 1.49 0.92 5.52
N GLY A 402 1.75 2.12 6.03
CA GLY A 402 1.87 3.32 5.21
C GLY A 402 3.03 3.30 4.21
N HIS A 403 4.18 2.75 4.61
CA HIS A 403 5.34 2.60 3.73
C HIS A 403 5.10 1.56 2.64
N GLY A 404 4.46 0.43 2.99
CA GLY A 404 4.05 -0.60 2.04
C GLY A 404 3.08 -0.06 0.99
N ALA A 405 2.04 0.64 1.42
CA ALA A 405 1.03 1.23 0.55
C ALA A 405 1.60 2.29 -0.40
N LEU A 406 2.62 3.07 0.01
CA LEU A 406 3.29 4.02 -0.87
C LEU A 406 4.04 3.31 -2.00
N ALA A 407 4.81 2.27 -1.70
CA ALA A 407 5.54 1.49 -2.69
C ALA A 407 4.58 0.69 -3.61
N GLU A 408 3.47 0.17 -3.06
CA GLU A 408 2.41 -0.47 -3.84
C GLU A 408 1.82 0.49 -4.88
N ARG A 409 1.38 1.66 -4.43
CA ARG A 409 0.80 2.71 -5.27
C ARG A 409 1.75 3.18 -6.35
N ALA A 410 3.05 3.24 -6.04
CA ALA A 410 4.09 3.64 -6.97
C ALA A 410 4.25 2.68 -8.16
N LEU A 411 3.97 1.38 -7.97
CA LEU A 411 4.22 0.34 -8.95
C LEU A 411 2.97 -0.08 -9.73
N ILE A 412 1.76 0.12 -9.19
CA ILE A 412 0.49 -0.22 -9.85
C ILE A 412 0.41 0.27 -11.30
N PRO A 413 0.80 1.52 -11.64
CA PRO A 413 0.65 2.05 -13.01
C PRO A 413 1.47 1.31 -14.06
N VAL A 414 2.57 0.69 -13.65
CA VAL A 414 3.49 -0.01 -14.56
C VAL A 414 3.27 -1.52 -14.61
N LEU A 415 2.38 -2.07 -13.81
CA LEU A 415 2.06 -3.49 -13.86
C LEU A 415 1.27 -3.85 -15.15
N PRO A 416 1.48 -5.06 -15.68
CA PRO A 416 0.65 -5.57 -16.79
C PRO A 416 -0.78 -5.77 -16.34
N SER A 417 -1.73 -5.73 -17.28
CA SER A 417 -3.11 -6.06 -17.04
C SER A 417 -3.27 -7.54 -16.63
N GLU A 418 -4.43 -7.90 -16.09
CA GLU A 418 -4.75 -9.29 -15.73
C GLU A 418 -4.76 -10.21 -16.95
N ASP A 419 -5.20 -9.70 -18.10
CA ASP A 419 -5.22 -10.46 -19.35
C ASP A 419 -3.82 -10.73 -19.90
N GLU A 420 -2.90 -9.76 -19.78
CA GLU A 420 -1.50 -9.90 -20.21
C GLU A 420 -0.68 -10.80 -19.29
N PHE A 421 -0.96 -10.75 -17.97
CA PHE A 421 -0.21 -11.50 -16.96
C PHE A 421 -1.14 -11.98 -15.83
N PRO A 422 -1.79 -13.16 -16.00
CA PRO A 422 -2.89 -13.64 -15.13
C PRO A 422 -2.39 -14.20 -13.78
N TYR A 423 -1.61 -13.42 -13.04
CA TYR A 423 -1.10 -13.79 -11.73
C TYR A 423 -1.56 -12.81 -10.66
N ALA A 424 -1.86 -13.31 -9.48
CA ALA A 424 -1.77 -12.54 -8.25
C ALA A 424 -0.28 -12.34 -7.92
N ILE A 425 0.10 -11.12 -7.59
CA ILE A 425 1.49 -10.71 -7.38
C ILE A 425 1.64 -10.20 -5.95
N ARG A 426 2.57 -10.78 -5.20
CA ARG A 426 2.92 -10.30 -3.87
C ARG A 426 4.39 -9.97 -3.80
N THR A 427 4.72 -8.73 -3.43
CA THR A 427 6.09 -8.31 -3.09
C THR A 427 6.21 -8.06 -1.60
N VAL A 428 7.33 -8.42 -1.02
CA VAL A 428 7.64 -8.19 0.39
C VAL A 428 9.00 -7.53 0.50
N SER A 429 9.03 -6.35 1.09
CA SER A 429 10.26 -5.63 1.40
C SER A 429 10.68 -5.88 2.84
N GLU A 430 11.85 -6.48 3.00
CA GLU A 430 12.52 -6.68 4.28
C GLU A 430 13.59 -5.61 4.47
N THR A 431 13.48 -4.81 5.51
CA THR A 431 14.47 -3.78 5.84
C THR A 431 15.63 -4.41 6.60
N PHE A 432 16.81 -4.48 5.99
CA PHE A 432 18.01 -5.00 6.63
C PHE A 432 18.77 -3.93 7.39
N GLU A 433 18.81 -2.70 6.85
CA GLU A 433 19.41 -1.55 7.50
C GLU A 433 18.65 -0.27 7.14
N SER A 434 18.54 0.69 8.07
CA SER A 434 17.82 1.93 7.86
C SER A 434 18.51 3.15 8.45
N ASN A 435 18.82 4.09 7.57
CA ASN A 435 19.22 5.46 7.90
C ASN A 435 18.52 6.47 6.98
N GLY A 436 17.17 6.47 7.02
CA GLY A 436 16.32 7.41 6.29
C GLY A 436 15.83 6.90 4.93
N SER A 437 14.60 7.27 4.59
CA SER A 437 13.89 7.05 3.33
C SER A 437 13.87 5.59 2.83
N THR A 438 13.60 4.66 3.74
CA THR A 438 13.52 3.21 3.44
C THR A 438 12.39 2.84 2.50
N SER A 439 11.25 3.54 2.52
CA SER A 439 10.14 3.31 1.58
C SER A 439 10.52 3.54 0.13
N MET A 440 11.39 4.51 -0.14
CA MET A 440 11.88 4.77 -1.50
C MET A 440 12.87 3.71 -1.98
N ALA A 441 13.74 3.23 -1.10
CA ALA A 441 14.57 2.07 -1.37
C ALA A 441 13.73 0.80 -1.61
N SER A 442 12.64 0.63 -0.86
CA SER A 442 11.64 -0.43 -1.05
C SER A 442 11.01 -0.39 -2.44
N THR A 443 10.63 0.78 -2.94
CA THR A 443 10.09 0.95 -4.30
C THR A 443 11.10 0.51 -5.37
N CYS A 444 12.37 0.93 -5.26
CA CYS A 444 13.43 0.55 -6.19
C CYS A 444 13.69 -0.97 -6.17
N ALA A 445 13.82 -1.56 -4.98
CA ALA A 445 14.02 -3.00 -4.82
C ALA A 445 12.84 -3.81 -5.36
N SER A 446 11.60 -3.35 -5.11
CA SER A 446 10.39 -4.02 -5.60
C SER A 446 10.28 -3.97 -7.12
N CYS A 447 10.59 -2.84 -7.73
CA CYS A 447 10.63 -2.72 -9.18
C CYS A 447 11.58 -3.77 -9.81
N MET A 448 12.79 -3.88 -9.27
CA MET A 448 13.78 -4.86 -9.76
C MET A 448 13.38 -6.31 -9.47
N SER A 449 12.79 -6.60 -8.32
CA SER A 449 12.33 -7.96 -7.98
C SER A 449 11.17 -8.43 -8.86
N LEU A 450 10.25 -7.52 -9.24
CA LEU A 450 9.20 -7.78 -10.23
C LEU A 450 9.81 -8.12 -11.60
N MET A 451 10.79 -7.33 -12.06
CA MET A 451 11.51 -7.59 -13.32
C MET A 451 12.24 -8.93 -13.28
N ALA A 452 12.91 -9.24 -12.15
CA ALA A 452 13.61 -10.51 -11.94
C ALA A 452 12.66 -11.71 -11.87
N ALA A 453 11.43 -11.51 -11.39
CA ALA A 453 10.39 -12.54 -11.38
C ALA A 453 9.77 -12.83 -12.75
N GLY A 454 10.08 -12.01 -13.77
CA GLY A 454 9.50 -12.13 -15.11
C GLY A 454 8.14 -11.43 -15.24
N VAL A 455 7.81 -10.51 -14.34
CA VAL A 455 6.62 -9.65 -14.51
C VAL A 455 6.93 -8.61 -15.59
N PRO A 456 6.16 -8.56 -16.69
CA PRO A 456 6.44 -7.65 -17.80
C PRO A 456 5.95 -6.22 -17.47
N ILE A 457 6.63 -5.58 -16.51
CA ILE A 457 6.31 -4.18 -16.17
C ILE A 457 6.56 -3.27 -17.37
N LYS A 458 5.69 -2.27 -17.55
CA LYS A 458 5.72 -1.35 -18.70
C LYS A 458 6.99 -0.49 -18.70
N LYS A 459 7.40 0.00 -17.53
CA LYS A 459 8.56 0.88 -17.35
C LYS A 459 9.16 0.69 -15.95
N MET A 460 10.44 1.01 -15.82
CA MET A 460 11.13 1.02 -14.53
C MET A 460 10.64 2.20 -13.69
N VAL A 461 10.47 1.97 -12.39
CA VAL A 461 10.09 2.97 -11.39
C VAL A 461 11.19 3.10 -10.35
N ALA A 462 11.62 4.32 -10.07
CA ALA A 462 12.48 4.64 -8.94
C ALA A 462 11.81 5.65 -8.00
N GLY A 463 12.28 5.71 -6.77
CA GLY A 463 11.82 6.65 -5.77
C GLY A 463 12.97 7.26 -4.98
N ILE A 464 12.81 8.52 -4.57
CA ILE A 464 13.76 9.24 -3.73
C ILE A 464 13.02 10.22 -2.82
N SER A 465 13.68 10.66 -1.74
CA SER A 465 13.19 11.73 -0.89
C SER A 465 13.98 13.02 -1.08
N CYS A 466 13.28 14.14 -0.91
CA CYS A 466 13.84 15.47 -0.79
C CYS A 466 13.49 16.04 0.59
N GLY A 467 14.48 16.53 1.30
CA GLY A 467 14.32 17.23 2.58
C GLY A 467 14.32 18.73 2.45
N LEU A 468 13.97 19.40 3.54
CA LEU A 468 13.91 20.85 3.65
C LEU A 468 14.45 21.29 4.99
N VAL A 469 15.26 22.32 5.00
CA VAL A 469 15.59 23.12 6.18
C VAL A 469 15.24 24.56 5.87
N THR A 470 14.35 25.16 6.69
CA THR A 470 13.94 26.57 6.55
C THR A 470 14.65 27.45 7.58
N GLY A 471 14.85 28.70 7.22
CA GLY A 471 15.34 29.74 8.13
C GLY A 471 14.20 30.59 8.73
N GLU A 472 14.45 31.90 8.88
CA GLU A 472 13.50 32.81 9.52
C GLU A 472 12.41 33.32 8.56
N THR A 473 12.67 33.29 7.27
CA THR A 473 11.71 33.72 6.22
C THR A 473 11.40 32.58 5.25
N ASP A 474 10.31 32.73 4.51
CA ASP A 474 9.88 31.73 3.51
C ASP A 474 10.85 31.59 2.33
N ASP A 475 11.71 32.57 2.09
CA ASP A 475 12.73 32.54 1.04
C ASP A 475 14.09 32.01 1.53
N ASP A 476 14.28 31.89 2.87
CA ASP A 476 15.52 31.35 3.48
C ASP A 476 15.33 29.83 3.69
N PHE A 477 15.64 29.06 2.66
CA PHE A 477 15.50 27.59 2.74
C PHE A 477 16.55 26.84 1.92
N VAL A 478 16.84 25.62 2.32
CA VAL A 478 17.69 24.68 1.59
C VAL A 478 16.94 23.37 1.37
N LEU A 479 16.87 22.93 0.10
CA LEU A 479 16.39 21.60 -0.28
C LEU A 479 17.55 20.60 -0.28
N LEU A 480 17.33 19.40 0.26
CA LEU A 480 18.31 18.32 0.37
C LEU A 480 17.87 17.11 -0.45
N THR A 481 18.67 16.71 -1.42
CA THR A 481 18.41 15.46 -2.16
C THR A 481 18.88 14.26 -1.32
N ASP A 482 18.06 13.21 -1.22
CA ASP A 482 18.39 11.96 -0.49
C ASP A 482 18.75 12.21 0.96
N ILE A 483 17.74 12.52 1.79
CA ILE A 483 17.94 12.72 3.22
C ILE A 483 18.28 11.44 3.96
N GLN A 484 19.20 11.54 4.91
CA GLN A 484 19.45 10.52 5.93
C GLN A 484 18.57 10.74 7.18
N GLY A 485 18.60 9.78 8.13
CA GLY A 485 17.76 9.83 9.32
C GLY A 485 17.88 11.11 10.12
N LEU A 486 19.11 11.62 10.35
CA LEU A 486 19.34 12.86 11.09
C LEU A 486 18.72 14.08 10.40
N GLU A 487 18.80 14.14 9.08
CA GLU A 487 18.22 15.22 8.27
C GLU A 487 16.69 15.12 8.21
N ASP A 488 16.13 13.90 8.26
CA ASP A 488 14.69 13.70 8.48
C ASP A 488 14.27 14.18 9.88
N PHE A 489 14.99 13.82 10.94
CA PHE A 489 14.63 14.21 12.30
C PHE A 489 14.68 15.72 12.53
N PHE A 490 15.71 16.40 12.04
CA PHE A 490 15.96 17.83 12.30
C PHE A 490 15.46 18.76 11.19
N GLY A 491 15.16 18.21 10.03
CA GLY A 491 14.57 18.96 8.92
C GLY A 491 13.08 19.24 9.11
N ASP A 492 12.52 19.96 8.17
CA ASP A 492 11.15 20.45 8.18
C ASP A 492 10.22 19.65 7.24
N MET A 493 10.78 18.86 6.32
CA MET A 493 10.02 18.10 5.31
C MET A 493 10.74 16.80 4.93
N ASP A 494 9.97 15.75 4.73
CA ASP A 494 10.32 14.53 4.02
C ASP A 494 9.36 14.37 2.82
N PHE A 495 9.82 14.78 1.64
CA PHE A 495 9.05 14.79 0.39
C PHE A 495 9.48 13.63 -0.49
N LYS A 496 8.64 12.61 -0.59
CA LYS A 496 8.90 11.38 -1.33
C LYS A 496 8.20 11.42 -2.69
N VAL A 497 8.94 11.20 -3.76
CA VAL A 497 8.40 11.11 -5.13
C VAL A 497 8.91 9.86 -5.80
N THR A 498 7.99 9.12 -6.37
CA THR A 498 8.26 7.97 -7.25
C THR A 498 7.80 8.27 -8.67
N GLY A 499 8.40 7.63 -9.63
CA GLY A 499 7.99 7.78 -11.02
C GLY A 499 8.87 7.03 -12.00
N THR A 500 8.45 7.06 -13.25
CA THR A 500 9.16 6.55 -14.41
C THR A 500 9.98 7.66 -15.07
N THR A 501 10.47 7.43 -16.27
CA THR A 501 11.07 8.47 -17.13
C THR A 501 10.04 9.48 -17.65
N GLU A 502 8.76 9.10 -17.72
CA GLU A 502 7.68 9.89 -18.30
C GLU A 502 6.98 10.80 -17.27
N GLY A 503 6.80 10.30 -16.04
CA GLY A 503 6.05 11.06 -15.04
C GLY A 503 6.02 10.42 -13.66
N ILE A 504 5.27 11.05 -12.78
CA ILE A 504 5.10 10.69 -11.37
C ILE A 504 4.11 9.53 -11.26
N THR A 505 4.43 8.55 -10.40
CA THR A 505 3.54 7.44 -10.05
C THR A 505 2.99 7.54 -8.62
N ALA A 506 3.76 8.10 -7.67
CA ALA A 506 3.23 8.42 -6.35
C ALA A 506 4.00 9.56 -5.69
N ILE A 507 3.31 10.27 -4.78
CA ILE A 507 3.88 11.28 -3.89
C ILE A 507 3.40 11.02 -2.47
N GLN A 508 4.29 11.22 -1.50
CA GLN A 508 3.96 11.36 -0.09
C GLN A 508 4.81 12.45 0.53
N MET A 509 4.17 13.42 1.19
CA MET A 509 4.84 14.52 1.86
C MET A 509 4.51 14.53 3.34
N ASP A 510 5.51 14.50 4.19
CA ASP A 510 5.44 14.69 5.62
C ASP A 510 6.18 15.98 5.99
N ILE A 511 5.57 16.85 6.82
CA ILE A 511 6.18 18.11 7.24
C ILE A 511 6.08 18.33 8.75
N LYS A 512 6.94 19.20 9.28
CA LYS A 512 7.00 19.56 10.70
C LYS A 512 6.83 21.06 10.94
N ILE A 513 6.41 21.79 9.91
CA ILE A 513 6.14 23.23 9.88
C ILE A 513 4.71 23.50 9.36
N HIS A 514 4.26 24.74 9.42
CA HIS A 514 2.87 25.13 9.10
C HIS A 514 2.55 25.19 7.58
N GLY A 515 3.39 24.59 6.75
CA GLY A 515 3.14 24.45 5.32
C GLY A 515 4.30 24.87 4.43
N LEU A 516 4.18 24.55 3.15
CA LEU A 516 5.17 24.81 2.12
C LEU A 516 4.67 25.84 1.12
N THR A 517 5.58 26.72 0.69
CA THR A 517 5.35 27.65 -0.42
C THR A 517 5.49 26.96 -1.77
N ARG A 518 4.97 27.59 -2.82
CA ARG A 518 5.03 27.05 -4.19
C ARG A 518 6.46 26.77 -4.67
N PRO A 519 7.44 27.68 -4.49
CA PRO A 519 8.82 27.45 -4.89
C PRO A 519 9.44 26.19 -4.23
N ILE A 520 9.10 25.93 -2.96
CA ILE A 520 9.58 24.74 -2.26
C ILE A 520 9.01 23.46 -2.87
N VAL A 521 7.71 23.40 -3.14
CA VAL A 521 7.06 22.23 -3.75
C VAL A 521 7.60 21.98 -5.16
N GLU A 522 7.71 23.01 -6.00
CA GLU A 522 8.27 22.90 -7.35
C GLU A 522 9.73 22.44 -7.33
N GLY A 523 10.54 23.03 -6.46
CA GLY A 523 11.94 22.65 -6.29
C GLY A 523 12.14 21.21 -5.81
N ALA A 524 11.30 20.76 -4.86
CA ALA A 524 11.36 19.39 -4.34
C ALA A 524 10.98 18.37 -5.43
N ILE A 525 9.93 18.61 -6.21
CA ILE A 525 9.51 17.76 -7.31
C ILE A 525 10.61 17.67 -8.38
N ALA A 526 11.21 18.81 -8.77
CA ALA A 526 12.30 18.85 -9.75
C ALA A 526 13.52 18.05 -9.27
N ARG A 527 13.97 18.25 -8.01
CA ARG A 527 15.09 17.49 -7.45
C ARG A 527 14.83 15.99 -7.39
N CYS A 528 13.62 15.59 -7.02
CA CYS A 528 13.25 14.18 -7.01
C CYS A 528 13.23 13.58 -8.42
N ARG A 529 12.82 14.35 -9.45
CA ARG A 529 12.89 13.91 -10.85
C ARG A 529 14.32 13.60 -11.26
N ASP A 530 15.23 14.56 -11.09
CA ASP A 530 16.62 14.39 -11.48
C ASP A 530 17.29 13.22 -10.75
N ALA A 531 17.02 13.10 -9.43
CA ALA A 531 17.57 12.04 -8.62
C ALA A 531 17.03 10.64 -8.98
N ARG A 532 15.72 10.49 -9.27
CA ARG A 532 15.19 9.19 -9.67
C ARG A 532 15.71 8.72 -11.03
N LEU A 533 15.88 9.63 -12.00
CA LEU A 533 16.48 9.33 -13.28
C LEU A 533 17.95 8.88 -13.11
N PHE A 534 18.70 9.58 -12.27
CA PHE A 534 20.07 9.19 -11.92
C PHE A 534 20.13 7.79 -11.29
N ILE A 535 19.25 7.46 -10.33
CA ILE A 535 19.20 6.13 -9.70
C ILE A 535 18.89 5.04 -10.73
N MET A 536 17.92 5.27 -11.61
CA MET A 536 17.60 4.31 -12.69
C MET A 536 18.80 4.03 -13.57
N ASP A 537 19.47 5.09 -14.05
CA ASP A 537 20.54 4.96 -15.05
C ASP A 537 21.82 4.40 -14.45
N THR A 538 22.19 4.81 -13.23
CA THR A 538 23.50 4.47 -12.64
C THR A 538 23.47 3.21 -11.77
N CYS A 539 22.31 2.79 -11.27
CA CYS A 539 22.20 1.68 -10.32
C CYS A 539 21.23 0.57 -10.78
N MET A 540 19.98 0.90 -11.08
CA MET A 540 18.96 -0.11 -11.35
C MET A 540 19.13 -0.78 -12.71
N LYS A 541 19.32 -0.02 -13.79
CA LYS A 541 19.53 -0.56 -15.15
C LYS A 541 20.79 -1.43 -15.27
N PRO A 542 21.94 -1.11 -14.63
CA PRO A 542 23.08 -2.02 -14.59
C PRO A 542 22.79 -3.36 -13.91
N ALA A 543 21.93 -3.39 -12.88
CA ALA A 543 21.55 -4.62 -12.20
C ALA A 543 20.54 -5.46 -13.00
N ILE A 544 19.55 -4.80 -13.59
CA ILE A 544 18.55 -5.42 -14.47
C ILE A 544 17.97 -4.38 -15.43
N SER A 545 18.24 -4.52 -16.72
CA SER A 545 17.85 -3.52 -17.73
C SER A 545 16.45 -3.72 -18.30
N ALA A 546 15.91 -4.93 -18.23
CA ALA A 546 14.56 -5.28 -18.70
C ALA A 546 13.97 -6.42 -17.88
N SER A 547 12.65 -6.53 -17.87
CA SER A 547 11.96 -7.68 -17.28
C SER A 547 12.41 -8.97 -17.99
N ARG A 548 12.55 -10.06 -17.22
CA ARG A 548 12.82 -11.37 -17.79
C ARG A 548 11.64 -11.83 -18.64
N THR A 549 11.94 -12.55 -19.70
CA THR A 549 10.93 -13.05 -20.64
C THR A 549 10.14 -14.24 -20.10
N GLU A 550 10.68 -14.94 -19.11
CA GLU A 550 10.04 -16.07 -18.44
C GLU A 550 9.96 -15.83 -16.93
N VAL A 551 8.93 -16.37 -16.32
CA VAL A 551 8.82 -16.39 -14.86
C VAL A 551 9.91 -17.25 -14.23
N GLY A 552 10.28 -16.94 -13.00
CA GLY A 552 11.34 -17.61 -12.25
C GLY A 552 11.15 -19.13 -12.21
N LYS A 553 12.25 -19.87 -12.09
CA LYS A 553 12.27 -21.35 -12.11
C LYS A 553 11.27 -22.01 -11.16
N TYR A 554 11.06 -21.41 -10.01
CA TYR A 554 10.17 -21.94 -8.96
C TYR A 554 8.77 -21.29 -8.99
N ALA A 555 8.56 -20.29 -9.85
CA ALA A 555 7.25 -19.69 -10.03
C ALA A 555 6.31 -20.67 -10.76
N PRO A 556 5.03 -20.70 -10.38
CA PRO A 556 4.06 -21.48 -11.11
C PRO A 556 3.89 -20.91 -12.52
N LYS A 557 3.84 -21.79 -13.52
CA LYS A 557 3.47 -21.43 -14.91
C LYS A 557 1.96 -21.50 -15.05
N ILE A 558 1.39 -20.65 -15.93
CA ILE A 558 -0.03 -20.66 -16.22
C ILE A 558 -0.23 -20.94 -17.71
N ILE A 559 -1.12 -21.91 -18.02
CA ILE A 559 -1.63 -22.18 -19.36
C ILE A 559 -3.10 -21.79 -19.34
N SER A 560 -3.52 -20.86 -20.20
CA SER A 560 -4.92 -20.46 -20.33
C SER A 560 -5.50 -20.96 -21.63
N ILE A 561 -6.74 -21.48 -21.57
CA ILE A 561 -7.54 -21.83 -22.75
C ILE A 561 -8.93 -21.22 -22.58
N GLN A 562 -9.54 -20.89 -23.73
CA GLN A 562 -10.93 -20.46 -23.79
C GLN A 562 -11.80 -21.66 -24.12
N ILE A 563 -12.83 -21.91 -23.31
CA ILE A 563 -13.87 -22.92 -23.57
C ILE A 563 -15.22 -22.22 -23.75
N ASP A 564 -16.17 -22.92 -24.30
CA ASP A 564 -17.56 -22.46 -24.36
C ASP A 564 -18.10 -22.32 -22.90
N PRO A 565 -18.66 -21.16 -22.50
CA PRO A 565 -19.25 -20.96 -21.19
C PRO A 565 -20.28 -22.05 -20.81
N ASP A 566 -21.04 -22.56 -21.76
CA ASP A 566 -22.02 -23.66 -21.55
C ASP A 566 -21.33 -24.98 -21.11
N ARG A 567 -20.02 -25.12 -21.35
CA ARG A 567 -19.18 -26.27 -20.95
C ARG A 567 -18.52 -26.16 -19.60
N ILE A 568 -18.61 -25.00 -18.93
CA ILE A 568 -18.04 -24.82 -17.60
C ILE A 568 -18.56 -25.88 -16.62
N GLY A 569 -19.88 -26.18 -16.70
CA GLY A 569 -20.50 -27.18 -15.87
C GLY A 569 -19.92 -28.61 -16.08
N ASP A 570 -19.48 -28.94 -17.29
CA ASP A 570 -18.83 -30.24 -17.59
C ASP A 570 -17.45 -30.34 -16.93
N VAL A 571 -16.65 -29.24 -16.97
CA VAL A 571 -15.30 -29.20 -16.36
C VAL A 571 -15.39 -29.22 -14.85
N VAL A 572 -16.29 -28.44 -14.26
CA VAL A 572 -16.50 -28.40 -12.80
C VAL A 572 -17.08 -29.72 -12.31
N GLY A 573 -18.05 -30.28 -13.03
CA GLY A 573 -18.75 -31.51 -12.66
C GLY A 573 -19.69 -31.32 -11.47
N GLN A 574 -20.49 -32.34 -11.18
CA GLN A 574 -21.45 -32.32 -10.08
C GLN A 574 -20.73 -32.06 -8.73
N ARG A 575 -21.03 -30.94 -8.07
CA ARG A 575 -20.39 -30.50 -6.80
C ARG A 575 -18.86 -30.41 -6.87
N GLY A 576 -18.31 -30.06 -8.03
CA GLY A 576 -16.87 -29.92 -8.21
C GLY A 576 -16.11 -31.25 -8.40
N LYS A 577 -16.79 -32.39 -8.60
CA LYS A 577 -16.15 -33.71 -8.65
C LYS A 577 -15.12 -33.82 -9.77
N THR A 578 -15.47 -33.38 -10.99
CA THR A 578 -14.59 -33.53 -12.16
C THR A 578 -13.32 -32.67 -12.01
N ILE A 579 -13.46 -31.39 -11.67
CA ILE A 579 -12.31 -30.49 -11.50
C ILE A 579 -11.39 -30.97 -10.36
N ASN A 580 -11.95 -31.39 -9.23
CA ASN A 580 -11.17 -31.93 -8.11
C ASN A 580 -10.42 -33.23 -8.48
N GLU A 581 -10.98 -34.05 -9.35
CA GLU A 581 -10.31 -35.26 -9.84
C GLU A 581 -9.14 -34.92 -10.77
N ILE A 582 -9.30 -33.91 -11.65
CA ILE A 582 -8.19 -33.43 -12.49
C ILE A 582 -7.06 -32.91 -11.60
N ILE A 583 -7.38 -32.07 -10.60
CA ILE A 583 -6.43 -31.51 -9.63
C ILE A 583 -5.71 -32.65 -8.87
N ALA A 584 -6.44 -33.65 -8.37
CA ALA A 584 -5.88 -34.75 -7.62
C ALA A 584 -4.94 -35.63 -8.48
N ARG A 585 -5.23 -35.83 -9.77
CA ARG A 585 -4.39 -36.62 -10.70
C ARG A 585 -3.14 -35.91 -11.18
N THR A 586 -3.14 -34.55 -11.22
CA THR A 586 -2.08 -33.75 -11.84
C THR A 586 -1.32 -32.88 -10.87
N GLY A 587 -1.89 -32.58 -9.70
CA GLY A 587 -1.31 -31.66 -8.71
C GLY A 587 -1.32 -30.20 -9.12
N VAL A 588 -2.01 -29.82 -10.21
CA VAL A 588 -2.15 -28.44 -10.68
C VAL A 588 -3.28 -27.73 -9.93
N LYS A 589 -3.31 -26.38 -9.97
CA LYS A 589 -4.49 -25.58 -9.63
C LYS A 589 -5.22 -25.21 -10.91
N ILE A 590 -6.56 -25.16 -10.88
CA ILE A 590 -7.40 -24.79 -12.03
C ILE A 590 -8.40 -23.75 -11.57
N ASP A 591 -8.36 -22.58 -12.21
CA ASP A 591 -9.32 -21.51 -12.05
C ASP A 591 -10.15 -21.35 -13.33
N ILE A 592 -11.45 -21.11 -13.19
CA ILE A 592 -12.39 -20.93 -14.31
C ILE A 592 -13.20 -19.67 -14.06
N THR A 593 -13.22 -18.78 -15.04
CA THR A 593 -14.03 -17.56 -15.03
C THR A 593 -15.37 -17.79 -15.73
N ASP A 594 -16.38 -16.95 -15.43
CA ASP A 594 -17.75 -17.10 -15.96
C ASP A 594 -17.83 -16.95 -17.48
N ASP A 595 -16.85 -16.31 -18.11
CA ASP A 595 -16.72 -16.18 -19.57
C ASP A 595 -16.07 -17.41 -20.25
N GLY A 596 -15.69 -18.44 -19.47
CA GLY A 596 -15.13 -19.68 -19.98
C GLY A 596 -13.61 -19.70 -20.13
N LYS A 597 -12.86 -18.75 -19.57
CA LYS A 597 -11.39 -18.80 -19.51
C LYS A 597 -10.95 -19.78 -18.42
N VAL A 598 -10.30 -20.87 -18.82
CA VAL A 598 -9.73 -21.88 -17.91
C VAL A 598 -8.23 -21.63 -17.77
N SER A 599 -7.76 -21.37 -16.55
CA SER A 599 -6.36 -21.16 -16.22
C SER A 599 -5.82 -22.36 -15.43
N ILE A 600 -4.87 -23.08 -16.01
CA ILE A 600 -4.18 -24.24 -15.41
C ILE A 600 -2.82 -23.78 -14.90
N CYS A 601 -2.60 -23.88 -13.61
CA CYS A 601 -1.44 -23.35 -12.92
C CYS A 601 -0.63 -24.46 -12.21
N GLY A 602 0.67 -24.53 -12.50
CA GLY A 602 1.56 -25.53 -11.89
C GLY A 602 3.02 -25.27 -12.16
N THR A 603 3.89 -26.02 -11.50
CA THR A 603 5.36 -25.96 -11.68
C THR A 603 5.89 -27.07 -12.59
N ASP A 604 5.11 -28.13 -12.76
CA ASP A 604 5.44 -29.30 -13.60
C ASP A 604 4.72 -29.21 -14.94
N LYS A 605 5.49 -28.99 -16.02
CA LYS A 605 4.95 -28.81 -17.35
C LYS A 605 4.19 -30.05 -17.86
N GLU A 606 4.68 -31.24 -17.59
CA GLU A 606 4.06 -32.50 -18.03
C GLU A 606 2.67 -32.68 -17.38
N MET A 607 2.58 -32.38 -16.09
CA MET A 607 1.31 -32.43 -15.36
C MET A 607 0.33 -31.34 -15.82
N MET A 608 0.83 -30.17 -16.16
CA MET A 608 -0.01 -29.08 -16.73
C MET A 608 -0.55 -29.46 -18.12
N ASP A 609 0.31 -30.00 -19.00
CA ASP A 609 -0.10 -30.45 -20.33
C ASP A 609 -1.14 -31.58 -20.23
N LYS A 610 -0.98 -32.49 -19.26
CA LYS A 610 -1.96 -33.56 -18.99
C LYS A 610 -3.30 -33.00 -18.49
N ALA A 611 -3.28 -32.00 -17.60
CA ALA A 611 -4.50 -31.35 -17.15
C ALA A 611 -5.21 -30.61 -18.30
N LEU A 612 -4.44 -29.93 -19.15
CA LEU A 612 -4.92 -29.27 -20.35
C LEU A 612 -5.60 -30.25 -21.30
N GLU A 613 -4.99 -31.40 -21.55
CA GLU A 613 -5.54 -32.47 -22.36
C GLU A 613 -6.89 -32.98 -21.80
N MET A 614 -6.95 -33.21 -20.47
CA MET A 614 -8.16 -33.61 -19.77
C MET A 614 -9.29 -32.59 -19.95
N VAL A 615 -9.00 -31.29 -19.75
CA VAL A 615 -9.98 -30.20 -19.95
C VAL A 615 -10.45 -30.18 -21.40
N LYS A 616 -9.55 -30.25 -22.39
CA LYS A 616 -9.88 -30.28 -23.82
C LYS A 616 -10.77 -31.46 -24.15
N ILE A 617 -10.48 -32.65 -23.65
CA ILE A 617 -11.30 -33.85 -23.87
C ILE A 617 -12.73 -33.66 -23.33
N ILE A 618 -12.86 -33.02 -22.15
CA ILE A 618 -14.18 -32.80 -21.53
C ILE A 618 -15.01 -31.77 -22.29
N THR A 619 -14.37 -30.77 -22.89
CA THR A 619 -15.04 -29.63 -23.54
C THR A 619 -15.21 -29.75 -25.03
N THR A 620 -14.55 -30.72 -25.67
CA THR A 620 -14.66 -30.97 -27.11
C THR A 620 -15.84 -31.90 -27.42
N ASP A 621 -16.56 -31.66 -28.49
CA ASP A 621 -17.52 -32.61 -29.02
C ASP A 621 -16.76 -33.73 -29.72
N PHE A 622 -17.18 -34.97 -29.46
CA PHE A 622 -16.50 -36.15 -29.97
C PHE A 622 -16.96 -36.47 -31.37
N GLU A 623 -16.02 -36.59 -32.29
CA GLU A 623 -16.26 -36.98 -33.68
C GLU A 623 -16.02 -38.47 -33.86
N GLU A 624 -16.77 -39.06 -34.82
CA GLU A 624 -16.55 -40.45 -35.23
C GLU A 624 -15.13 -40.62 -35.76
N GLY A 625 -14.46 -41.70 -35.34
CA GLY A 625 -13.08 -42.00 -35.74
C GLY A 625 -12.00 -41.52 -34.78
N GLN A 626 -12.29 -40.69 -33.77
CA GLN A 626 -11.32 -40.27 -32.75
C GLN A 626 -10.94 -41.47 -31.86
N ILE A 627 -9.63 -41.55 -31.52
CA ILE A 627 -9.06 -42.63 -30.71
C ILE A 627 -8.77 -42.12 -29.32
N PHE A 628 -9.19 -42.90 -28.32
CA PHE A 628 -8.96 -42.61 -26.90
C PHE A 628 -8.30 -43.78 -26.18
N LYS A 629 -7.51 -43.50 -25.14
CA LYS A 629 -7.13 -44.48 -24.12
C LYS A 629 -8.01 -44.27 -22.90
N GLY A 630 -8.64 -45.31 -22.41
CA GLY A 630 -9.51 -45.22 -21.24
C GLY A 630 -9.46 -46.46 -20.38
N LYS A 631 -9.92 -46.31 -19.12
CA LYS A 631 -9.92 -47.37 -18.14
C LYS A 631 -11.28 -48.03 -18.05
N VAL A 632 -11.33 -49.37 -17.98
CA VAL A 632 -12.55 -50.13 -17.75
C VAL A 632 -13.06 -49.87 -16.34
N VAL A 633 -14.19 -49.17 -16.21
CA VAL A 633 -14.77 -48.80 -14.92
C VAL A 633 -16.01 -49.62 -14.54
N SER A 634 -16.65 -50.23 -15.50
CA SER A 634 -17.79 -51.11 -15.24
C SER A 634 -17.93 -52.14 -16.37
N ILE A 635 -18.24 -53.37 -16.02
CA ILE A 635 -18.54 -54.46 -16.94
C ILE A 635 -19.99 -54.89 -16.74
N LYS A 636 -20.72 -55.08 -17.86
CA LYS A 636 -22.09 -55.58 -17.92
C LYS A 636 -22.17 -56.69 -18.94
N GLU A 637 -23.19 -57.51 -18.90
CA GLU A 637 -23.39 -58.61 -19.85
C GLU A 637 -23.36 -58.18 -21.34
N PHE A 638 -23.78 -56.92 -21.63
CA PHE A 638 -23.86 -56.39 -22.98
C PHE A 638 -22.63 -55.57 -23.41
N GLY A 639 -21.68 -55.30 -22.51
CA GLY A 639 -20.49 -54.49 -22.84
C GLY A 639 -19.73 -53.95 -21.64
N ALA A 640 -18.68 -53.18 -21.89
CA ALA A 640 -17.87 -52.52 -20.90
C ALA A 640 -18.01 -51.00 -21.00
N PHE A 641 -17.97 -50.31 -19.86
CA PHE A 641 -17.89 -48.87 -19.79
C PHE A 641 -16.43 -48.46 -19.58
N ILE A 642 -15.99 -47.56 -20.46
CA ILE A 642 -14.61 -47.07 -20.49
C ILE A 642 -14.62 -45.60 -20.11
N GLU A 643 -13.96 -45.30 -19.01
CA GLU A 643 -13.68 -43.91 -18.61
C GLU A 643 -12.43 -43.45 -19.37
N PHE A 644 -12.60 -42.47 -20.26
CA PHE A 644 -11.51 -41.93 -21.09
C PHE A 644 -11.11 -40.50 -20.72
N ALA A 645 -11.91 -39.87 -19.87
CA ALA A 645 -11.56 -38.63 -19.12
C ALA A 645 -12.34 -38.60 -17.81
N PRO A 646 -11.92 -37.80 -16.81
CA PRO A 646 -12.64 -37.68 -15.56
C PRO A 646 -14.11 -37.38 -15.72
N GLY A 647 -14.98 -38.32 -15.26
CA GLY A 647 -16.43 -38.19 -15.35
C GLY A 647 -17.03 -38.39 -16.75
N LYS A 648 -16.23 -38.75 -17.74
CA LYS A 648 -16.70 -39.07 -19.10
C LYS A 648 -16.50 -40.55 -19.39
N GLU A 649 -17.62 -41.25 -19.58
CA GLU A 649 -17.65 -42.67 -19.89
C GLU A 649 -18.27 -42.94 -21.26
N GLY A 650 -17.74 -43.88 -21.96
CA GLY A 650 -18.33 -44.39 -23.18
C GLY A 650 -18.49 -45.91 -23.13
N MET A 651 -19.43 -46.45 -23.84
CA MET A 651 -19.75 -47.87 -23.85
C MET A 651 -19.12 -48.59 -25.05
N VAL A 652 -18.41 -49.68 -24.79
CA VAL A 652 -18.01 -50.67 -25.81
C VAL A 652 -18.97 -51.86 -25.73
N HIS A 653 -19.80 -52.01 -26.75
CA HIS A 653 -20.71 -53.16 -26.83
C HIS A 653 -19.91 -54.46 -26.97
N ILE A 654 -20.37 -55.59 -26.41
CA ILE A 654 -19.69 -56.88 -26.43
C ILE A 654 -19.24 -57.27 -27.83
N SER A 655 -20.05 -56.97 -28.85
CA SER A 655 -19.73 -57.25 -30.26
C SER A 655 -18.61 -56.36 -30.84
N LYS A 656 -18.15 -55.33 -30.11
CA LYS A 656 -17.13 -54.36 -30.54
C LYS A 656 -15.83 -54.45 -29.72
N ILE A 657 -15.73 -55.41 -28.79
CA ILE A 657 -14.57 -55.62 -27.93
C ILE A 657 -13.44 -56.34 -28.69
N ALA A 658 -13.74 -57.49 -29.35
CA ALA A 658 -12.77 -58.27 -30.05
C ALA A 658 -13.22 -58.59 -31.50
N LYS A 659 -12.27 -58.91 -32.38
CA LYS A 659 -12.54 -59.33 -33.77
C LYS A 659 -13.29 -60.63 -33.84
N GLU A 660 -13.02 -61.53 -32.91
CA GLU A 660 -13.66 -62.82 -32.75
C GLU A 660 -14.93 -62.68 -31.88
N ARG A 661 -15.85 -63.65 -32.02
CA ARG A 661 -17.05 -63.67 -31.16
C ARG A 661 -16.69 -64.12 -29.76
N ILE A 662 -16.93 -63.26 -28.77
CA ILE A 662 -16.75 -63.55 -27.35
C ILE A 662 -18.08 -63.89 -26.70
N ASN A 663 -18.11 -64.77 -25.74
CA ASN A 663 -19.32 -65.18 -25.04
C ASN A 663 -19.61 -64.30 -23.83
N ARG A 664 -18.57 -63.85 -23.14
CA ARG A 664 -18.66 -62.95 -21.97
C ARG A 664 -17.62 -61.83 -22.06
N VAL A 665 -17.96 -60.66 -21.58
CA VAL A 665 -17.04 -59.49 -21.57
C VAL A 665 -15.82 -59.77 -20.70
N GLU A 666 -16.02 -60.48 -19.60
CA GLU A 666 -14.98 -60.82 -18.64
C GLU A 666 -13.91 -61.79 -19.18
N ASP A 667 -14.21 -62.45 -20.32
CA ASP A 667 -13.23 -63.35 -20.98
C ASP A 667 -12.08 -62.52 -21.62
N VAL A 668 -12.29 -61.22 -21.86
CA VAL A 668 -11.34 -60.34 -22.56
C VAL A 668 -10.96 -59.10 -21.75
N LEU A 669 -11.85 -58.57 -20.90
CA LEU A 669 -11.64 -57.36 -20.13
C LEU A 669 -11.83 -57.58 -18.62
N THR A 670 -10.97 -56.96 -17.82
CA THR A 670 -11.15 -56.85 -16.37
C THR A 670 -11.32 -55.43 -15.93
N LEU A 671 -11.94 -55.25 -14.74
CA LEU A 671 -12.06 -53.91 -14.13
C LEU A 671 -10.68 -53.30 -13.88
N GLY A 672 -10.45 -52.14 -14.40
CA GLY A 672 -9.16 -51.44 -14.23
C GLY A 672 -8.25 -51.51 -15.44
N ASP A 673 -8.54 -52.38 -16.44
CA ASP A 673 -7.74 -52.48 -17.68
C ASP A 673 -7.74 -51.14 -18.43
N VAL A 674 -6.58 -50.76 -18.97
CA VAL A 674 -6.43 -49.61 -19.86
C VAL A 674 -6.50 -50.08 -21.31
N VAL A 675 -7.50 -49.60 -22.04
CA VAL A 675 -7.77 -50.04 -23.41
C VAL A 675 -7.79 -48.87 -24.38
N THR A 676 -7.42 -49.13 -25.63
CA THR A 676 -7.56 -48.14 -26.73
C THR A 676 -8.88 -48.35 -27.44
N VAL A 677 -9.64 -47.27 -27.60
CA VAL A 677 -10.99 -47.30 -28.22
C VAL A 677 -11.11 -46.24 -29.29
N VAL A 678 -11.90 -46.51 -30.35
CA VAL A 678 -12.29 -45.54 -31.35
C VAL A 678 -13.73 -45.14 -31.14
N CYS A 679 -14.04 -43.84 -31.24
CA CYS A 679 -15.38 -43.28 -31.14
C CYS A 679 -16.22 -43.66 -32.36
N LEU A 680 -17.42 -44.17 -32.14
CA LEU A 680 -18.40 -44.50 -33.14
C LEU A 680 -19.60 -43.49 -33.18
N GLY A 681 -19.42 -42.33 -32.48
CA GLY A 681 -20.50 -41.36 -32.30
C GLY A 681 -21.37 -41.64 -31.08
N LYS A 682 -22.55 -40.98 -31.01
CA LYS A 682 -23.51 -41.15 -29.90
C LYS A 682 -24.55 -42.20 -30.26
N ASP A 683 -24.89 -43.05 -29.31
CA ASP A 683 -25.99 -44.04 -29.45
C ASP A 683 -27.37 -43.33 -29.42
N LYS A 684 -28.43 -44.08 -29.63
CA LYS A 684 -29.83 -43.58 -29.63
C LYS A 684 -30.25 -42.95 -28.30
N MET A 685 -29.50 -43.17 -27.25
CA MET A 685 -29.72 -42.63 -25.92
C MET A 685 -28.75 -41.45 -25.58
N GLY A 686 -28.01 -40.95 -26.59
CA GLY A 686 -27.07 -39.86 -26.45
C GLY A 686 -25.74 -40.22 -25.77
N ARG A 687 -25.47 -41.52 -25.50
CA ARG A 687 -24.23 -41.98 -24.87
C ARG A 687 -23.15 -42.24 -25.92
N ILE A 688 -21.89 -41.96 -25.57
CA ILE A 688 -20.75 -42.21 -26.46
C ILE A 688 -20.57 -43.70 -26.64
N SER A 689 -20.49 -44.15 -27.91
CA SER A 689 -20.28 -45.56 -28.31
C SER A 689 -18.84 -45.73 -28.80
N PHE A 690 -18.18 -46.77 -28.35
CA PHE A 690 -16.80 -47.09 -28.70
C PHE A 690 -16.63 -48.47 -29.36
N SER A 691 -15.54 -48.62 -30.14
CA SER A 691 -15.07 -49.89 -30.65
C SER A 691 -13.61 -50.13 -30.30
N MET A 692 -13.28 -51.35 -29.93
CA MET A 692 -11.89 -51.80 -29.74
C MET A 692 -11.40 -52.62 -30.96
N LYS A 693 -12.28 -53.02 -31.85
CA LYS A 693 -11.95 -53.85 -33.03
C LYS A 693 -11.08 -53.14 -34.05
N ASP A 694 -11.28 -51.83 -34.16
CA ASP A 694 -10.76 -51.03 -35.27
C ASP A 694 -9.46 -50.28 -34.88
N VAL A 695 -8.91 -50.60 -33.70
CA VAL A 695 -7.66 -49.99 -33.18
C VAL A 695 -6.71 -51.06 -32.66
N ALA A 696 -5.39 -50.81 -32.79
CA ALA A 696 -4.38 -51.65 -32.20
C ALA A 696 -4.37 -51.49 -30.67
N GLN A 697 -4.52 -52.59 -29.95
CA GLN A 697 -4.30 -52.59 -28.49
C GLN A 697 -2.81 -52.66 -28.24
N GLN A 698 -2.27 -51.72 -27.48
CA GLN A 698 -0.88 -51.68 -27.06
C GLN A 698 -0.71 -52.29 -25.67
#